data_be6f5ffe97b2341f299f15fa53a794ed
#
_entry.id   be6f5ffe97b2341f299f15fa53a794ed
#
_cell.length_a   1.000
_cell.length_b   1.000
_cell.length_c   1.000
_cell.angle_alpha   90.00
_cell.angle_beta   90.00
_cell.angle_gamma   90.00
#
_symmetry.space_group_name_H-M   'P 1'
#
loop_
_entity.id
_entity.type
_entity.pdbx_description
1 polymer ?
#
loop_
_entity_poly.entity_id
_entity_poly.type
_entity_poly.pdbx_seq_one_letter_code
_entity_poly.pdbx_strand_id
1 'polypeptide(L)'
;MKRQVKYALLAAALLPQISNAQELSADVRQKIGDLLDNVALKEISVGRVKIDSVAVEGKTLQLFANMNCAYIPFREDNVAEIYQGVAALLPAEFAKHDLQIWTNKRCIEDLIPQALRSKKDKKAKVFNPAVSKPLVTNVSAPYAPTNGLQDKHIALWQSHGWYYEQELSRWEWQRARIFQTVEDLYTQSYVLPFLVPMLENAGANVLMPRERDVNTAEIIVDNDGMLTGKSTYLEKTGDKPWLQGNGVGFAHLRNQYKGMENPFKEGTFRTVETIKKGHESKVEWTPEIPSDGRYAVYVSYQTLPNSADDALYTVYHKGGETQFKVNQQMGGGTWIYLGTFGFDAGKGSGKVVLSNRSAKAGKIITADAVKIGGGMGNIARGENDEISSYPRFCEGARYWLQWAGVPDSVYTVSKGKDDYGDDYKCRGIWVNYLAGGSSVNPEEEGLNIPVNLAFAFHSDAGTTLNDSIIGTLGIYQTDAYDGKFSNGASRYLSHDMTDLIQSNIVNDIRALYEPNWSRRGMWNRSYYEARVPRVPTMLLELLSHQNFADMRYGLDPRFRFTVSRAIYKGMLQFLASQYGTDYVVQPLPVDHMAVRMVGDNEVELTWQPVEDALEPTAKAEKYIVYTRIGNGDFDNGTLINGTSYRTAIPTGQVCSYKVTAVNKGGESFPSEILSVGRAFQSKGEVLVVNGFDRISAPADFVAPAPGDKEFAGFLDDQDHGVPYVQDISYIGQMREFRRAVPWMDDDASGFGDSYGDYETKVIAGNTFDYPSVHGAAILKAGYSFVSCSDETVESGPVALKDYPVVDLILGKECQTKMGRGGVTPLQYKTFTQPMQQAIADYCGQGGNIFVSGAFVGTDLWDNRLATPEEADKKFATEVLKYKWRVGQAAKMGKVKTVASPFPSLTGEYTYHHELNEDSYVVEAPDAIEPATKDAYTVMRYSESNLSAGVAYQGDYKTYIMGFPFEAVRTEAEREALMNAVLNFFKPEK
;
A
#
# COMPACT_ATOMS: atom_id res chain seq x y z
N MET A 1 3.58 40.51 39.80
CA MET A 1 4.47 39.85 40.79
C MET A 1 3.82 39.61 42.15
N LYS A 2 2.55 39.21 42.22
CA LYS A 2 1.84 38.87 43.52
C LYS A 2 0.83 37.70 43.36
N ARG A 3 0.93 36.88 42.32
CA ARG A 3 0.06 35.71 42.10
C ARG A 3 0.79 34.35 42.02
N GLN A 4 2.13 34.34 42.10
CA GLN A 4 2.94 33.08 42.03
C GLN A 4 3.38 32.53 43.38
N VAL A 5 3.02 33.15 44.50
CA VAL A 5 3.45 32.71 45.84
C VAL A 5 2.37 31.88 46.57
N LYS A 6 1.15 31.78 46.01
CA LYS A 6 0.07 31.00 46.69
C LYS A 6 -0.02 29.53 46.29
N TYR A 7 0.69 29.06 45.26
CA TYR A 7 0.68 27.65 44.86
C TYR A 7 1.89 26.85 45.40
N ALA A 8 2.92 27.52 45.89
CA ALA A 8 4.10 26.86 46.49
C ALA A 8 3.89 26.48 47.96
N LEU A 9 2.83 26.94 48.63
CA LEU A 9 2.54 26.68 50.02
C LEU A 9 1.45 25.61 50.25
N LEU A 10 0.75 25.13 49.23
CA LEU A 10 -0.19 24.01 49.34
C LEU A 10 0.42 22.65 48.95
N ALA A 11 1.58 22.63 48.31
CA ALA A 11 2.30 21.39 48.03
C ALA A 11 3.19 20.90 49.20
N ALA A 12 3.39 21.72 50.22
CA ALA A 12 4.21 21.37 51.39
C ALA A 12 3.42 20.85 52.59
N ALA A 13 2.09 20.72 52.50
CA ALA A 13 1.24 20.32 53.62
C ALA A 13 0.59 18.93 53.51
N LEU A 14 0.99 18.14 52.49
CA LEU A 14 0.58 16.73 52.30
C LEU A 14 1.80 15.81 52.16
N LEU A 15 2.84 16.04 52.96
CA LEU A 15 3.79 14.98 53.29
C LEU A 15 3.15 14.13 54.37
N PRO A 16 2.75 12.88 54.15
CA PRO A 16 2.44 11.97 55.24
C PRO A 16 3.69 11.85 56.09
N GLN A 17 3.52 11.86 57.44
CA GLN A 17 4.58 11.54 58.34
C GLN A 17 5.15 10.18 57.98
N ILE A 18 6.39 10.15 57.49
CA ILE A 18 7.13 8.93 57.21
C ILE A 18 7.47 8.30 58.59
N SER A 19 6.61 7.43 59.04
CA SER A 19 6.96 6.49 60.09
C SER A 19 7.83 5.42 59.47
N ASN A 20 9.10 5.28 59.92
CA ASN A 20 10.08 4.24 59.61
C ASN A 20 9.77 3.46 58.31
N ALA A 21 10.16 4.00 57.18
CA ALA A 21 10.02 3.33 55.91
C ALA A 21 10.95 2.10 55.93
N GLN A 22 10.38 0.92 56.01
CA GLN A 22 11.08 -0.32 55.66
C GLN A 22 11.49 -0.21 54.20
N GLU A 23 12.75 0.16 53.94
CA GLU A 23 13.27 0.28 52.59
C GLU A 23 13.69 -1.10 52.08
N LEU A 24 13.26 -1.47 50.88
CA LEU A 24 13.85 -2.60 50.18
C LEU A 24 15.35 -2.34 49.97
N SER A 25 16.20 -3.31 50.32
CA SER A 25 17.63 -3.18 50.13
C SER A 25 17.98 -2.97 48.63
N ALA A 26 19.11 -2.31 48.37
CA ALA A 26 19.57 -2.08 47.02
C ALA A 26 19.76 -3.40 46.22
N ASP A 27 20.19 -4.47 46.89
CA ASP A 27 20.33 -5.82 46.31
C ASP A 27 18.98 -6.40 45.85
N VAL A 28 17.95 -6.29 46.68
CA VAL A 28 16.57 -6.76 46.30
C VAL A 28 16.01 -5.93 45.16
N ARG A 29 16.17 -4.60 45.20
CA ARG A 29 15.72 -3.75 44.08
C ARG A 29 16.45 -4.10 42.79
N GLN A 30 17.75 -4.39 42.86
CA GLN A 30 18.51 -4.82 41.68
C GLN A 30 18.01 -6.15 41.13
N LYS A 31 17.78 -7.15 41.98
CA LYS A 31 17.25 -8.47 41.59
C LYS A 31 15.87 -8.37 40.92
N ILE A 32 15.01 -7.50 41.47
CA ILE A 32 13.69 -7.23 40.90
C ILE A 32 13.86 -6.54 39.53
N GLY A 33 14.74 -5.55 39.44
CA GLY A 33 15.07 -4.89 38.16
C GLY A 33 15.59 -5.87 37.13
N ASP A 34 16.49 -6.77 37.49
CA ASP A 34 17.06 -7.80 36.61
C ASP A 34 15.99 -8.80 36.13
N LEU A 35 15.03 -9.18 36.99
CA LEU A 35 13.89 -10.02 36.61
C LEU A 35 13.03 -9.32 35.56
N LEU A 36 12.66 -8.08 35.80
CA LEU A 36 11.85 -7.29 34.85
C LEU A 36 12.62 -7.03 33.54
N ASP A 37 13.93 -6.80 33.61
CA ASP A 37 14.78 -6.63 32.44
C ASP A 37 14.84 -7.91 31.60
N ASN A 38 14.93 -9.07 32.23
CA ASN A 38 14.88 -10.37 31.55
C ASN A 38 13.55 -10.63 30.85
N VAL A 39 12.44 -10.19 31.42
CA VAL A 39 11.14 -10.23 30.72
C VAL A 39 11.13 -9.25 29.55
N ALA A 40 11.64 -8.04 29.77
CA ALA A 40 11.69 -7.02 28.73
C ALA A 40 12.53 -7.45 27.51
N LEU A 41 13.70 -8.04 27.74
CA LEU A 41 14.64 -8.47 26.67
C LEU A 41 14.06 -9.53 25.72
N LYS A 42 12.99 -10.21 26.08
CA LYS A 42 12.28 -11.12 25.18
C LYS A 42 11.52 -10.35 24.08
N GLU A 43 11.17 -9.10 24.32
CA GLU A 43 10.27 -8.32 23.47
C GLU A 43 10.86 -7.00 22.96
N ILE A 44 11.78 -6.39 23.70
CA ILE A 44 12.34 -5.08 23.38
C ILE A 44 13.86 -5.14 23.23
N SER A 45 14.39 -4.37 22.30
CA SER A 45 15.83 -4.34 22.00
C SER A 45 16.60 -3.23 22.72
N VAL A 46 15.95 -2.27 23.32
CA VAL A 46 16.58 -1.06 23.86
C VAL A 46 16.11 -0.74 25.27
N GLY A 47 17.05 -0.43 26.15
CA GLY A 47 16.82 0.05 27.49
C GLY A 47 17.02 -1.02 28.56
N ARG A 48 17.19 -0.58 29.82
CA ARG A 48 17.22 -1.43 31.00
C ARG A 48 16.08 -1.07 31.95
N VAL A 49 15.39 -2.09 32.45
CA VAL A 49 14.37 -1.91 33.48
C VAL A 49 15.06 -1.75 34.83
N LYS A 50 14.61 -0.76 35.60
CA LYS A 50 15.09 -0.49 36.98
C LYS A 50 13.93 -0.11 37.85
N ILE A 51 14.08 -0.40 39.16
CA ILE A 51 13.16 0.11 40.21
C ILE A 51 13.68 1.46 40.69
N ASP A 52 13.00 2.53 40.28
CA ASP A 52 13.35 3.91 40.63
C ASP A 52 13.05 4.24 42.08
N SER A 53 11.88 3.79 42.58
CA SER A 53 11.46 4.03 43.98
C SER A 53 10.54 2.94 44.50
N VAL A 54 10.36 2.93 45.80
CA VAL A 54 9.48 2.01 46.54
C VAL A 54 8.69 2.82 47.53
N ALA A 55 7.40 2.52 47.67
CA ALA A 55 6.54 3.10 48.73
C ALA A 55 5.75 1.99 49.43
N VAL A 56 5.46 2.19 50.71
CA VAL A 56 4.58 1.32 51.49
C VAL A 56 3.44 2.17 52.02
N GLU A 57 2.22 1.86 51.60
CA GLU A 57 1.00 2.53 52.05
C GLU A 57 0.09 1.50 52.74
N GLY A 58 0.11 1.51 54.07
CA GLY A 58 -0.63 0.55 54.88
C GLY A 58 -0.17 -0.88 54.65
N LYS A 59 -0.96 -1.69 53.97
CA LYS A 59 -0.61 -3.07 53.59
C LYS A 59 -0.23 -3.22 52.13
N THR A 60 -0.05 -2.12 51.39
CA THR A 60 0.29 -2.15 49.98
C THR A 60 1.76 -1.77 49.79
N LEU A 61 2.52 -2.63 49.12
CA LEU A 61 3.88 -2.38 48.63
C LEU A 61 3.83 -1.94 47.18
N GLN A 62 4.28 -0.73 46.93
CA GLN A 62 4.31 -0.16 45.56
C GLN A 62 5.75 -0.10 45.04
N LEU A 63 6.01 -0.73 43.92
CA LEU A 63 7.30 -0.68 43.23
C LEU A 63 7.15 0.18 41.97
N PHE A 64 7.93 1.24 41.86
CA PHE A 64 7.90 2.13 40.67
C PHE A 64 9.08 1.83 39.77
N ALA A 65 8.78 1.18 38.64
CA ALA A 65 9.76 0.90 37.60
C ALA A 65 9.87 2.08 36.63
N ASN A 66 11.05 2.23 36.01
CA ASN A 66 11.30 3.24 35.01
C ASN A 66 10.46 3.02 33.73
N MET A 67 10.48 4.01 32.81
CA MET A 67 9.71 3.97 31.56
C MET A 67 10.05 2.79 30.65
N ASN A 68 11.25 2.21 30.74
CA ASN A 68 11.61 1.04 29.94
C ASN A 68 10.74 -0.18 30.28
N CYS A 69 10.24 -0.29 31.51
CA CYS A 69 9.26 -1.30 31.89
C CYS A 69 7.93 -1.16 31.12
N ALA A 70 7.52 0.07 30.79
CA ALA A 70 6.29 0.33 30.03
C ALA A 70 6.38 -0.06 28.55
N TYR A 71 7.56 -0.42 28.05
CA TYR A 71 7.74 -0.91 26.67
C TYR A 71 7.39 -2.39 26.53
N ILE A 72 7.30 -3.12 27.66
CA ILE A 72 6.86 -4.53 27.67
C ILE A 72 5.39 -4.58 27.21
N PRO A 73 5.06 -5.44 26.23
CA PRO A 73 3.66 -5.68 25.88
C PRO A 73 2.99 -6.52 26.95
N PHE A 74 2.39 -5.86 27.95
CA PHE A 74 1.75 -6.55 29.04
C PHE A 74 0.55 -7.39 28.58
N ARG A 75 0.48 -8.62 29.09
CA ARG A 75 -0.58 -9.61 28.90
C ARG A 75 -0.91 -10.25 30.23
N GLU A 76 -2.06 -10.88 30.36
CA GLU A 76 -2.48 -11.47 31.64
C GLU A 76 -1.49 -12.53 32.16
N ASP A 77 -0.92 -13.32 31.26
CA ASP A 77 0.06 -14.37 31.58
C ASP A 77 1.40 -13.79 32.03
N ASN A 78 2.00 -12.86 31.30
CA ASN A 78 3.29 -12.28 31.68
C ASN A 78 3.19 -11.37 32.89
N VAL A 79 2.07 -10.69 33.11
CA VAL A 79 1.79 -9.93 34.32
C VAL A 79 1.73 -10.88 35.54
N ALA A 80 1.06 -12.02 35.44
CA ALA A 80 1.00 -13.01 36.50
C ALA A 80 2.40 -13.58 36.82
N GLU A 81 3.20 -13.91 35.77
CA GLU A 81 4.58 -14.35 35.91
C GLU A 81 5.45 -13.30 36.66
N ILE A 82 5.33 -12.04 36.25
CA ILE A 82 6.05 -10.91 36.85
C ILE A 82 5.69 -10.80 38.34
N TYR A 83 4.40 -10.77 38.70
CA TYR A 83 3.98 -10.66 40.07
C TYR A 83 4.47 -11.85 40.91
N GLN A 84 4.39 -13.07 40.42
CA GLN A 84 4.88 -14.27 41.10
C GLN A 84 6.41 -14.22 41.31
N GLY A 85 7.14 -13.84 40.24
CA GLY A 85 8.61 -13.75 40.31
C GLY A 85 9.09 -12.67 41.29
N VAL A 86 8.46 -11.48 41.29
CA VAL A 86 8.78 -10.41 42.22
C VAL A 86 8.43 -10.79 43.63
N ALA A 87 7.27 -11.40 43.90
CA ALA A 87 6.86 -11.84 45.21
C ALA A 87 7.87 -12.83 45.83
N ALA A 88 8.46 -13.72 45.04
CA ALA A 88 9.48 -14.67 45.47
C ALA A 88 10.81 -14.01 45.88
N LEU A 89 11.09 -12.80 45.40
CA LEU A 89 12.31 -12.04 45.73
C LEU A 89 12.14 -11.13 46.95
N LEU A 90 10.88 -10.91 47.40
CA LEU A 90 10.60 -10.01 48.50
C LEU A 90 11.02 -10.62 49.84
N PRO A 91 11.58 -9.82 50.79
CA PRO A 91 11.82 -10.23 52.16
C PRO A 91 10.52 -10.67 52.87
N ALA A 92 10.65 -11.58 53.87
CA ALA A 92 9.50 -12.16 54.57
C ALA A 92 8.58 -11.11 55.22
N GLU A 93 9.09 -9.96 55.58
CA GLU A 93 8.36 -8.82 56.14
C GLU A 93 7.33 -8.23 55.17
N PHE A 94 7.56 -8.35 53.85
CA PHE A 94 6.64 -7.89 52.83
C PHE A 94 5.71 -8.99 52.30
N ALA A 95 5.86 -10.24 52.75
CA ALA A 95 5.07 -11.38 52.24
C ALA A 95 3.53 -11.26 52.43
N LYS A 96 3.08 -10.35 53.29
CA LYS A 96 1.66 -10.10 53.57
C LYS A 96 1.15 -8.78 53.00
N HIS A 97 1.98 -8.08 52.23
CA HIS A 97 1.58 -6.85 51.55
C HIS A 97 0.96 -7.18 50.21
N ASP A 98 -0.05 -6.39 49.84
CA ASP A 98 -0.57 -6.38 48.48
C ASP A 98 0.46 -5.69 47.58
N LEU A 99 1.07 -6.44 46.64
CA LEU A 99 2.09 -5.95 45.74
C LEU A 99 1.47 -5.22 44.55
N GLN A 100 1.97 -4.03 44.26
CA GLN A 100 1.66 -3.26 43.06
C GLN A 100 2.96 -2.88 42.35
N ILE A 101 3.02 -3.10 41.01
CA ILE A 101 4.14 -2.70 40.19
C ILE A 101 3.65 -1.61 39.24
N TRP A 102 4.30 -0.45 39.31
CA TRP A 102 3.93 0.75 38.56
C TRP A 102 4.97 1.10 37.55
N THR A 103 4.51 1.49 36.33
CA THR A 103 5.32 2.14 35.30
C THR A 103 4.42 3.05 34.47
N ASN A 104 4.95 4.08 33.84
CA ASN A 104 4.14 5.01 33.04
C ASN A 104 2.88 5.50 33.79
N LYS A 105 3.00 5.77 35.09
CA LYS A 105 1.91 6.26 35.98
C LYS A 105 0.71 5.29 36.12
N ARG A 106 0.87 4.01 35.79
CA ARG A 106 -0.15 2.95 35.89
C ARG A 106 0.42 1.68 36.52
N CYS A 107 -0.43 0.89 37.18
CA CYS A 107 -0.10 -0.49 37.46
C CYS A 107 0.08 -1.27 36.13
N ILE A 108 0.98 -2.24 36.13
CA ILE A 108 1.29 -2.99 34.90
C ILE A 108 0.07 -3.73 34.35
N GLU A 109 -0.84 -4.21 35.18
CA GLU A 109 -2.10 -4.82 34.75
C GLU A 109 -3.06 -3.83 34.06
N ASP A 110 -2.98 -2.53 34.41
CA ASP A 110 -3.75 -1.47 33.75
C ASP A 110 -3.20 -1.09 32.39
N LEU A 111 -1.99 -1.53 32.05
CA LEU A 111 -1.38 -1.35 30.73
C LEU A 111 -1.65 -2.53 29.78
N ILE A 112 -2.39 -3.55 30.19
CA ILE A 112 -2.92 -4.56 29.27
C ILE A 112 -4.01 -3.88 28.42
N PRO A 113 -3.92 -3.87 27.07
CA PRO A 113 -4.98 -3.31 26.23
C PRO A 113 -6.35 -3.93 26.50
N GLN A 114 -7.40 -3.11 26.51
CA GLN A 114 -8.78 -3.56 26.78
C GLN A 114 -9.23 -4.71 25.86
N ALA A 115 -8.76 -4.72 24.61
CA ALA A 115 -9.05 -5.78 23.64
C ALA A 115 -8.54 -7.16 24.10
N LEU A 116 -7.49 -7.20 24.92
CA LEU A 116 -6.75 -8.42 25.32
C LEU A 116 -7.03 -8.85 26.77
N ARG A 117 -7.94 -8.18 27.47
CA ARG A 117 -8.33 -8.57 28.85
C ARG A 117 -9.45 -9.59 28.84
N SER A 118 -9.30 -10.66 29.62
CA SER A 118 -10.35 -11.67 29.83
C SER A 118 -11.55 -11.08 30.57
N LYS A 119 -11.33 -10.13 31.50
CA LYS A 119 -12.37 -9.39 32.21
C LYS A 119 -12.35 -7.93 31.75
N LYS A 120 -13.31 -7.57 30.90
CA LYS A 120 -13.47 -6.18 30.46
C LYS A 120 -13.88 -5.29 31.64
N ASP A 121 -13.16 -4.19 31.86
CA ASP A 121 -13.57 -3.18 32.84
C ASP A 121 -14.82 -2.45 32.32
N LYS A 122 -15.99 -2.82 32.85
CA LYS A 122 -17.27 -2.21 32.50
C LYS A 122 -17.38 -0.72 32.84
N LYS A 123 -16.48 -0.20 33.68
CA LYS A 123 -16.44 1.21 34.09
C LYS A 123 -15.47 2.05 33.26
N ALA A 124 -14.57 1.42 32.49
CA ALA A 124 -13.65 2.14 31.64
C ALA A 124 -14.42 2.90 30.56
N LYS A 125 -14.23 4.22 30.52
CA LYS A 125 -14.80 5.05 29.44
C LYS A 125 -14.01 4.81 28.16
N VAL A 126 -14.64 4.20 27.19
CA VAL A 126 -14.07 3.97 25.87
C VAL A 126 -14.25 5.20 24.97
N PHE A 127 -13.42 5.30 23.93
CA PHE A 127 -13.60 6.29 22.89
C PHE A 127 -14.65 5.78 21.89
N ASN A 128 -15.92 5.97 22.25
CA ASN A 128 -17.05 5.51 21.47
C ASN A 128 -17.90 6.73 21.06
N PRO A 129 -17.59 7.37 19.94
CA PRO A 129 -18.40 8.47 19.44
C PRO A 129 -19.81 7.98 19.06
N ALA A 130 -20.77 8.90 19.03
CA ALA A 130 -22.11 8.59 18.55
C ALA A 130 -22.04 7.97 17.13
N VAL A 131 -22.87 6.96 16.88
CA VAL A 131 -22.95 6.35 15.55
C VAL A 131 -23.38 7.43 14.54
N SER A 132 -22.53 7.68 13.56
CA SER A 132 -22.82 8.60 12.46
C SER A 132 -22.84 7.83 11.15
N LYS A 133 -23.51 8.40 10.15
CA LYS A 133 -23.39 7.88 8.78
C LYS A 133 -21.97 8.15 8.25
N PRO A 134 -21.46 7.29 7.37
CA PRO A 134 -20.18 7.53 6.72
C PRO A 134 -20.21 8.80 5.87
N LEU A 135 -19.03 9.38 5.64
CA LEU A 135 -18.87 10.53 4.74
C LEU A 135 -19.20 10.14 3.31
N VAL A 136 -18.63 9.01 2.84
CA VAL A 136 -18.86 8.46 1.50
C VAL A 136 -19.21 6.99 1.61
N THR A 137 -20.22 6.56 0.82
CA THR A 137 -20.59 5.14 0.66
C THR A 137 -20.63 4.81 -0.82
N ASN A 138 -19.84 3.84 -1.27
CA ASN A 138 -19.99 3.26 -2.61
C ASN A 138 -21.22 2.34 -2.63
N VAL A 139 -22.28 2.76 -3.33
CA VAL A 139 -23.52 1.99 -3.42
C VAL A 139 -23.57 1.03 -4.63
N SER A 140 -22.57 1.11 -5.51
CA SER A 140 -22.36 0.15 -6.60
C SER A 140 -21.55 -1.07 -6.18
N ALA A 141 -20.87 -1.04 -5.02
CA ALA A 141 -20.14 -2.17 -4.50
C ALA A 141 -21.11 -3.35 -4.23
N PRO A 142 -20.85 -4.56 -4.76
CA PRO A 142 -21.77 -5.70 -4.64
C PRO A 142 -21.77 -6.33 -3.23
N TYR A 143 -20.84 -5.91 -2.37
CA TYR A 143 -20.68 -6.38 -1.01
C TYR A 143 -20.33 -5.24 -0.05
N ALA A 144 -20.80 -5.33 1.19
CA ALA A 144 -20.44 -4.41 2.27
C ALA A 144 -20.08 -5.22 3.54
N PRO A 145 -18.94 -4.93 4.19
CA PRO A 145 -18.55 -5.60 5.42
C PRO A 145 -19.49 -5.26 6.58
N THR A 146 -19.55 -6.14 7.58
CA THR A 146 -20.38 -5.96 8.78
C THR A 146 -19.61 -6.02 10.08
N ASN A 147 -18.41 -6.62 10.07
CA ASN A 147 -17.50 -6.76 11.21
C ASN A 147 -16.09 -6.28 10.86
N GLY A 148 -15.98 -5.38 9.88
CA GLY A 148 -14.77 -4.68 9.48
C GLY A 148 -14.70 -3.27 10.08
N LEU A 149 -14.37 -2.31 9.23
CA LEU A 149 -14.23 -0.89 9.56
C LEU A 149 -15.36 -0.03 8.97
N GLN A 150 -16.48 -0.65 8.64
CA GLN A 150 -17.63 0.08 8.08
C GLN A 150 -18.00 1.28 8.96
N ASP A 151 -18.32 2.39 8.29
CA ASP A 151 -18.71 3.67 8.91
C ASP A 151 -17.64 4.32 9.79
N LYS A 152 -16.37 3.89 9.72
CA LYS A 152 -15.26 4.49 10.44
C LYS A 152 -14.56 5.53 9.60
N HIS A 153 -14.13 6.63 10.25
CA HIS A 153 -13.34 7.69 9.67
C HIS A 153 -11.93 7.64 10.27
N ILE A 154 -10.93 7.43 9.43
CA ILE A 154 -9.53 7.29 9.84
C ILE A 154 -8.73 8.42 9.23
N ALA A 155 -8.05 9.22 10.06
CA ALA A 155 -7.09 10.20 9.60
C ALA A 155 -5.71 9.55 9.52
N LEU A 156 -5.10 9.57 8.34
CA LEU A 156 -3.85 8.86 8.05
C LEU A 156 -2.91 9.76 7.25
N TRP A 157 -1.63 9.77 7.59
CA TRP A 157 -0.62 10.44 6.77
C TRP A 157 0.70 9.68 6.72
N GLN A 158 1.36 9.83 5.59
CA GLN A 158 2.66 9.26 5.28
C GLN A 158 3.75 10.33 5.44
N SER A 159 4.44 10.33 6.57
CA SER A 159 5.59 11.17 6.89
C SER A 159 5.46 12.65 6.45
N HIS A 160 6.51 13.18 5.88
CA HIS A 160 6.70 14.55 5.42
C HIS A 160 6.35 14.70 3.92
N GLY A 161 7.00 15.65 3.23
CA GLY A 161 6.93 15.86 1.80
C GLY A 161 7.88 16.96 1.36
N TRP A 162 8.00 17.15 0.05
CA TRP A 162 8.77 18.21 -0.56
C TRP A 162 8.27 19.56 -0.03
N TYR A 163 9.17 20.40 0.51
CA TYR A 163 8.82 21.66 1.16
C TYR A 163 9.77 22.79 0.78
N TYR A 164 9.32 24.01 1.00
CA TYR A 164 10.13 25.20 0.80
C TYR A 164 10.89 25.54 2.09
N GLU A 165 12.25 25.53 2.00
CA GLU A 165 13.12 25.94 3.09
C GLU A 165 13.38 27.45 3.00
N GLN A 166 12.85 28.22 3.95
CA GLN A 166 12.93 29.66 3.93
C GLN A 166 14.35 30.20 4.11
N GLU A 167 15.17 29.59 4.96
CA GLU A 167 16.55 30.04 5.21
C GLU A 167 17.43 29.85 3.98
N LEU A 168 17.22 28.80 3.22
CA LEU A 168 17.95 28.48 2.01
C LEU A 168 17.28 29.00 0.72
N SER A 169 16.03 29.49 0.83
CA SER A 169 15.24 29.99 -0.29
C SER A 169 15.14 28.99 -1.44
N ARG A 170 14.87 27.72 -1.10
CA ARG A 170 14.75 26.64 -2.09
C ARG A 170 13.72 25.59 -1.65
N TRP A 171 13.26 24.78 -2.60
CA TRP A 171 12.48 23.58 -2.34
C TRP A 171 13.42 22.40 -2.09
N GLU A 172 13.11 21.55 -1.10
CA GLU A 172 13.94 20.39 -0.77
C GLU A 172 13.13 19.29 -0.05
N TRP A 173 13.72 18.10 0.03
CA TRP A 173 13.27 17.03 0.93
C TRP A 173 13.73 17.33 2.36
N GLN A 174 12.99 16.84 3.34
CA GLN A 174 13.41 16.96 4.74
C GLN A 174 14.53 15.99 5.11
N ARG A 175 14.80 15.01 4.27
CA ARG A 175 15.80 13.95 4.53
C ARG A 175 16.64 13.69 3.29
N ALA A 176 17.84 13.13 3.52
CA ALA A 176 18.76 12.78 2.46
C ALA A 176 18.23 11.69 1.53
N ARG A 177 18.61 11.77 0.25
CA ARG A 177 18.39 10.75 -0.77
C ARG A 177 19.35 9.60 -0.55
N ILE A 178 18.92 8.53 0.12
CA ILE A 178 19.75 7.39 0.51
C ILE A 178 19.05 6.07 0.14
N PHE A 179 19.83 5.07 -0.28
CA PHE A 179 19.33 3.71 -0.55
C PHE A 179 18.16 3.69 -1.52
N GLN A 180 18.30 4.42 -2.65
CA GLN A 180 17.36 4.50 -3.77
C GLN A 180 16.02 5.21 -3.46
N THR A 181 15.89 5.82 -2.29
CA THR A 181 14.65 6.47 -1.86
C THR A 181 14.90 7.71 -1.01
N VAL A 182 13.83 8.31 -0.54
CA VAL A 182 13.78 9.34 0.50
C VAL A 182 12.61 9.03 1.43
N GLU A 183 12.71 9.41 2.70
CA GLU A 183 11.70 9.08 3.72
C GLU A 183 10.26 9.33 3.24
N ASP A 184 10.05 10.48 2.61
CA ASP A 184 8.74 10.99 2.21
C ASP A 184 8.04 10.14 1.14
N LEU A 185 8.80 9.53 0.24
CA LEU A 185 8.31 8.60 -0.78
C LEU A 185 8.33 7.15 -0.29
N TYR A 186 9.33 6.80 0.52
CA TYR A 186 9.42 5.48 1.15
C TYR A 186 8.16 5.16 1.96
N THR A 187 7.71 6.06 2.84
CA THR A 187 6.51 5.85 3.64
C THR A 187 5.23 5.80 2.79
N GLN A 188 5.17 6.56 1.69
CA GLN A 188 4.05 6.47 0.74
C GLN A 188 3.91 5.09 0.12
N SER A 189 5.03 4.39 -0.13
CA SER A 189 5.02 3.06 -0.74
C SER A 189 4.43 1.94 0.13
N TYR A 190 4.20 2.20 1.42
CA TYR A 190 3.39 1.36 2.31
C TYR A 190 1.93 1.82 2.33
N VAL A 191 1.73 3.13 2.42
CA VAL A 191 0.42 3.71 2.71
C VAL A 191 -0.50 3.65 1.50
N LEU A 192 -0.06 4.17 0.34
CA LEU A 192 -0.92 4.30 -0.83
C LEU A 192 -1.25 2.95 -1.51
N PRO A 193 -0.29 2.04 -1.77
CA PRO A 193 -0.62 0.78 -2.45
C PRO A 193 -1.17 -0.32 -1.52
N PHE A 194 -0.95 -0.23 -0.20
CA PHE A 194 -1.30 -1.33 0.70
C PHE A 194 -2.23 -0.91 1.83
N LEU A 195 -1.82 0.01 2.72
CA LEU A 195 -2.58 0.29 3.95
C LEU A 195 -3.93 0.93 3.65
N VAL A 196 -3.97 1.96 2.81
CA VAL A 196 -5.22 2.65 2.44
C VAL A 196 -6.22 1.69 1.79
N PRO A 197 -5.85 0.89 0.76
CA PRO A 197 -6.76 -0.11 0.19
C PRO A 197 -7.27 -1.13 1.23
N MET A 198 -6.41 -1.61 2.15
CA MET A 198 -6.85 -2.55 3.20
C MET A 198 -7.91 -1.93 4.12
N LEU A 199 -7.72 -0.67 4.52
CA LEU A 199 -8.68 0.05 5.36
C LEU A 199 -10.01 0.31 4.62
N GLU A 200 -9.94 0.75 3.36
CA GLU A 200 -11.12 1.04 2.53
C GLU A 200 -11.86 -0.25 2.16
N ASN A 201 -11.17 -1.33 1.83
CA ASN A 201 -11.76 -2.65 1.59
C ASN A 201 -12.46 -3.23 2.83
N ALA A 202 -12.04 -2.82 4.03
CA ALA A 202 -12.74 -3.13 5.28
C ALA A 202 -13.90 -2.17 5.58
N GLY A 203 -14.15 -1.16 4.73
CA GLY A 203 -15.28 -0.24 4.81
C GLY A 203 -14.99 1.12 5.46
N ALA A 204 -13.72 1.45 5.76
CA ALA A 204 -13.34 2.73 6.31
C ALA A 204 -13.40 3.87 5.28
N ASN A 205 -13.69 5.10 5.76
CA ASN A 205 -13.42 6.33 5.05
C ASN A 205 -12.04 6.84 5.49
N VAL A 206 -11.04 6.77 4.60
CA VAL A 206 -9.67 7.19 4.90
C VAL A 206 -9.46 8.62 4.42
N LEU A 207 -9.07 9.50 5.33
CA LEU A 207 -8.83 10.93 5.11
C LEU A 207 -7.32 11.19 5.20
N MET A 208 -6.79 11.94 4.23
CA MET A 208 -5.35 12.19 4.13
C MET A 208 -5.07 13.69 3.95
N PRO A 209 -4.04 14.26 4.63
CA PRO A 209 -3.67 15.67 4.47
C PRO A 209 -2.68 15.89 3.32
N ARG A 210 -2.45 14.89 2.46
CA ARG A 210 -1.62 14.94 1.26
C ARG A 210 -2.38 14.35 0.08
N GLU A 211 -2.03 14.78 -1.14
CA GLU A 211 -2.61 14.19 -2.35
C GLU A 211 -2.29 12.69 -2.42
N ARG A 212 -3.31 11.89 -2.74
CA ARG A 212 -3.19 10.43 -2.86
C ARG A 212 -3.08 9.95 -4.31
N ASP A 213 -3.43 10.78 -5.29
CA ASP A 213 -3.30 10.47 -6.71
C ASP A 213 -1.90 10.82 -7.21
N VAL A 214 -1.24 9.85 -7.80
CA VAL A 214 0.09 10.02 -8.39
C VAL A 214 0.06 10.58 -9.81
N ASN A 215 -1.13 10.75 -10.41
CA ASN A 215 -1.29 11.33 -11.73
C ASN A 215 -0.94 12.82 -11.71
N THR A 216 -0.07 13.24 -12.63
CA THR A 216 0.40 14.63 -12.72
C THR A 216 -0.60 15.58 -13.40
N ALA A 217 -1.61 15.05 -14.08
CA ALA A 217 -2.67 15.84 -14.65
C ALA A 217 -3.74 16.17 -13.61
N GLU A 218 -4.34 17.36 -13.74
CA GLU A 218 -5.48 17.80 -12.94
C GLU A 218 -6.50 18.51 -13.83
N ILE A 219 -7.74 18.08 -13.76
CA ILE A 219 -8.86 18.70 -14.46
C ILE A 219 -9.89 19.16 -13.45
N ILE A 220 -10.16 20.45 -13.42
CA ILE A 220 -11.21 21.05 -12.57
C ILE A 220 -12.39 21.43 -13.46
N VAL A 221 -13.58 21.02 -13.03
CA VAL A 221 -14.86 21.44 -13.63
C VAL A 221 -15.69 22.12 -12.56
N ASP A 222 -16.03 23.37 -12.75
CA ASP A 222 -16.61 24.23 -11.74
C ASP A 222 -17.83 25.03 -12.26
N ASN A 223 -18.76 25.38 -11.36
CA ASN A 223 -19.93 26.19 -11.72
C ASN A 223 -19.59 27.66 -12.03
N ASP A 224 -18.49 28.18 -11.51
CA ASP A 224 -18.02 29.55 -11.76
C ASP A 224 -17.15 29.67 -13.02
N GLY A 225 -16.98 28.57 -13.76
CA GLY A 225 -16.22 28.49 -14.98
C GLY A 225 -14.92 27.68 -14.84
N MET A 226 -14.24 27.49 -15.95
CA MET A 226 -12.97 26.76 -16.03
C MET A 226 -11.86 27.69 -16.50
N LEU A 227 -10.69 27.58 -15.86
CA LEU A 227 -9.52 28.39 -16.19
C LEU A 227 -9.01 28.08 -17.61
N THR A 228 -9.02 26.80 -17.97
CA THR A 228 -8.56 26.30 -19.28
C THR A 228 -9.40 25.12 -19.73
N GLY A 229 -9.31 24.78 -21.04
CA GLY A 229 -9.90 23.56 -21.58
C GLY A 229 -11.33 23.70 -22.10
N LYS A 230 -11.88 22.57 -22.52
CA LYS A 230 -13.23 22.45 -23.09
C LYS A 230 -14.19 21.69 -22.15
N SER A 231 -13.82 21.48 -20.91
CA SER A 231 -14.69 20.89 -19.89
C SER A 231 -16.00 21.69 -19.76
N THR A 232 -17.07 21.03 -19.34
CA THR A 232 -18.38 21.72 -19.23
C THR A 232 -19.11 21.38 -17.94
N TYR A 233 -19.73 22.38 -17.36
CA TYR A 233 -20.71 22.33 -16.29
C TYR A 233 -22.11 22.56 -16.86
N LEU A 234 -23.09 21.71 -16.49
CA LEU A 234 -24.44 21.80 -17.02
C LEU A 234 -25.48 21.47 -15.93
N GLU A 235 -26.43 22.37 -15.72
CA GLU A 235 -27.60 22.13 -14.86
C GLU A 235 -28.81 21.66 -15.70
N LYS A 236 -29.47 20.60 -15.26
CA LYS A 236 -30.74 20.10 -15.77
C LYS A 236 -31.80 20.23 -14.69
N THR A 237 -32.77 21.08 -14.92
CA THR A 237 -33.86 21.32 -13.98
C THR A 237 -35.00 20.31 -14.17
N GLY A 238 -35.38 19.66 -13.07
CA GLY A 238 -36.57 18.82 -12.96
C GLY A 238 -37.68 19.55 -12.20
N ASP A 239 -38.24 18.89 -11.18
CA ASP A 239 -39.37 19.49 -10.40
C ASP A 239 -38.89 20.60 -9.43
N LYS A 240 -37.59 20.65 -9.11
CA LYS A 240 -36.97 21.66 -8.26
C LYS A 240 -35.84 22.37 -9.01
N PRO A 241 -35.83 23.73 -9.05
CA PRO A 241 -34.76 24.46 -9.74
C PRO A 241 -33.45 24.46 -8.95
N TRP A 242 -32.33 24.53 -9.65
CA TRP A 242 -31.06 24.91 -9.10
C TRP A 242 -31.04 26.40 -8.79
N LEU A 243 -30.56 26.77 -7.63
CA LEU A 243 -30.48 28.16 -7.14
C LEU A 243 -29.04 28.49 -6.74
N GLN A 244 -28.71 29.78 -6.78
CA GLN A 244 -27.46 30.28 -6.19
C GLN A 244 -27.46 30.04 -4.69
N GLY A 245 -26.38 29.45 -4.17
CA GLY A 245 -26.16 29.30 -2.74
C GLY A 245 -25.84 30.64 -2.08
N ASN A 246 -26.19 30.77 -0.80
CA ASN A 246 -25.81 31.93 -0.01
C ASN A 246 -24.50 31.62 0.74
N GLY A 247 -23.39 32.18 0.28
CA GLY A 247 -22.06 31.97 0.81
C GLY A 247 -21.02 31.85 -0.28
N VAL A 248 -19.80 31.46 0.12
CA VAL A 248 -18.66 31.27 -0.78
C VAL A 248 -18.51 29.79 -1.18
N GLY A 249 -17.96 29.56 -2.35
CA GLY A 249 -17.61 28.25 -2.88
C GLY A 249 -16.21 28.23 -3.45
N PHE A 250 -15.91 27.20 -4.19
CA PHE A 250 -14.65 27.03 -4.92
C PHE A 250 -14.70 27.86 -6.21
N ALA A 251 -13.53 28.39 -6.62
CA ALA A 251 -13.30 28.86 -7.98
C ALA A 251 -11.83 28.69 -8.35
N HIS A 252 -11.57 28.18 -9.56
CA HIS A 252 -10.22 28.03 -10.10
C HIS A 252 -9.88 29.25 -10.96
N LEU A 253 -9.47 30.35 -10.31
CA LEU A 253 -9.25 31.63 -11.01
C LEU A 253 -7.83 31.80 -11.56
N ARG A 254 -6.86 30.98 -11.09
CA ARG A 254 -5.43 31.13 -11.43
C ARG A 254 -4.68 29.80 -11.33
N ASN A 255 -3.53 29.71 -12.02
CA ASN A 255 -2.68 28.51 -12.00
C ASN A 255 -1.80 28.41 -10.74
N GLN A 256 -1.59 29.52 -10.02
CA GLN A 256 -0.76 29.58 -8.81
C GLN A 256 -1.47 30.36 -7.73
N TYR A 257 -1.32 29.93 -6.48
CA TYR A 257 -1.87 30.55 -5.28
C TYR A 257 -0.73 31.02 -4.38
N LYS A 258 -0.83 32.26 -3.86
CA LYS A 258 0.19 32.91 -3.07
C LYS A 258 -0.27 33.15 -1.64
N GLY A 259 0.69 33.34 -0.74
CA GLY A 259 0.39 33.69 0.64
C GLY A 259 -0.60 32.69 1.27
N MET A 260 -1.77 33.20 1.68
CA MET A 260 -2.87 32.42 2.27
C MET A 260 -4.13 32.44 1.39
N GLU A 261 -3.98 32.63 0.08
CA GLU A 261 -5.10 32.54 -0.86
C GLU A 261 -5.77 31.17 -0.78
N ASN A 262 -7.10 31.17 -0.78
CA ASN A 262 -7.90 29.97 -0.61
C ASN A 262 -8.95 29.88 -1.72
N PRO A 263 -8.83 28.95 -2.67
CA PRO A 263 -9.75 28.84 -3.80
C PRO A 263 -11.20 28.55 -3.39
N PHE A 264 -11.45 27.97 -2.21
CA PHE A 264 -12.79 27.70 -1.68
C PHE A 264 -13.50 28.92 -1.09
N LYS A 265 -12.88 30.09 -1.13
CA LYS A 265 -13.45 31.38 -0.71
C LYS A 265 -13.64 32.37 -1.86
N GLU A 266 -13.34 31.98 -3.09
CA GLU A 266 -13.27 32.85 -4.26
C GLU A 266 -14.44 32.65 -5.23
N GLY A 267 -15.18 31.54 -5.11
CA GLY A 267 -16.28 31.14 -5.96
C GLY A 267 -17.64 31.14 -5.26
N THR A 268 -18.59 30.52 -5.93
CA THR A 268 -19.98 30.34 -5.49
C THR A 268 -20.31 28.83 -5.52
N PHE A 269 -21.46 28.47 -4.99
CA PHE A 269 -21.98 27.11 -5.08
C PHE A 269 -23.48 27.12 -5.44
N ARG A 270 -23.99 25.99 -5.90
CA ARG A 270 -25.38 25.82 -6.29
C ARG A 270 -26.14 25.01 -5.24
N THR A 271 -27.45 25.24 -5.12
CA THR A 271 -28.32 24.52 -4.19
C THR A 271 -29.57 24.00 -4.90
N VAL A 272 -30.07 22.87 -4.45
CA VAL A 272 -31.34 22.29 -4.90
C VAL A 272 -32.02 21.56 -3.76
N GLU A 273 -33.36 21.65 -3.72
CA GLU A 273 -34.18 20.89 -2.77
C GLU A 273 -34.31 19.43 -3.21
N THR A 274 -34.20 18.50 -2.28
CA THR A 274 -34.31 17.04 -2.57
C THR A 274 -35.76 16.64 -2.82
N ILE A 275 -35.90 15.59 -3.65
CA ILE A 275 -37.18 14.93 -3.96
C ILE A 275 -37.07 13.41 -3.74
N LYS A 276 -38.19 12.77 -3.35
CA LYS A 276 -38.31 11.30 -3.29
C LYS A 276 -38.83 10.70 -4.58
N LYS A 277 -39.68 11.40 -5.29
CA LYS A 277 -40.37 10.97 -6.53
C LYS A 277 -40.51 12.19 -7.44
N GLY A 278 -40.72 11.96 -8.74
CA GLY A 278 -40.85 13.02 -9.73
C GLY A 278 -39.63 13.15 -10.63
N HIS A 279 -39.51 14.28 -11.34
CA HIS A 279 -38.42 14.54 -12.28
C HIS A 279 -37.22 15.11 -11.54
N GLU A 280 -36.08 14.45 -11.67
CA GLU A 280 -34.84 14.82 -11.00
C GLU A 280 -34.20 16.05 -11.62
N SER A 281 -33.73 16.94 -10.76
CA SER A 281 -32.78 17.97 -11.14
C SER A 281 -31.37 17.42 -11.01
N LYS A 282 -30.52 17.65 -12.01
CA LYS A 282 -29.17 17.11 -12.08
C LYS A 282 -28.15 18.17 -12.43
N VAL A 283 -26.94 17.98 -11.96
CA VAL A 283 -25.74 18.70 -12.40
C VAL A 283 -24.81 17.69 -13.05
N GLU A 284 -24.23 18.06 -14.18
CA GLU A 284 -23.24 17.26 -14.91
C GLU A 284 -21.93 18.05 -15.02
N TRP A 285 -20.82 17.45 -14.55
CA TRP A 285 -19.45 17.90 -14.77
C TRP A 285 -18.82 16.98 -15.81
N THR A 286 -18.50 17.52 -16.98
CA THR A 286 -17.88 16.74 -18.07
C THR A 286 -16.47 17.25 -18.32
N PRO A 287 -15.44 16.50 -17.90
CA PRO A 287 -14.03 16.85 -18.07
C PRO A 287 -13.57 16.69 -19.52
N GLU A 288 -12.53 17.42 -19.92
CA GLU A 288 -11.69 17.09 -21.06
C GLU A 288 -10.42 16.40 -20.55
N ILE A 289 -10.35 15.07 -20.68
CA ILE A 289 -9.25 14.25 -20.18
C ILE A 289 -8.05 14.40 -21.13
N PRO A 290 -6.84 14.74 -20.63
CA PRO A 290 -5.69 15.02 -21.49
C PRO A 290 -5.06 13.76 -22.12
N SER A 291 -5.08 12.63 -21.41
CA SER A 291 -4.51 11.34 -21.86
C SER A 291 -5.27 10.18 -21.25
N ASP A 292 -5.22 9.03 -21.90
CA ASP A 292 -5.71 7.79 -21.29
C ASP A 292 -4.98 7.53 -19.97
N GLY A 293 -5.71 7.07 -18.96
CA GLY A 293 -5.10 6.80 -17.66
C GLY A 293 -6.10 6.62 -16.53
N ARG A 294 -5.57 6.40 -15.35
CA ARG A 294 -6.35 6.34 -14.09
C ARG A 294 -6.23 7.67 -13.37
N TYR A 295 -7.36 8.14 -12.87
CA TYR A 295 -7.49 9.45 -12.22
C TYR A 295 -8.36 9.33 -10.98
N ALA A 296 -7.92 9.89 -9.87
CA ALA A 296 -8.77 10.08 -8.71
C ALA A 296 -9.86 11.13 -9.00
N VAL A 297 -11.06 10.88 -8.49
CA VAL A 297 -12.21 11.79 -8.61
C VAL A 297 -12.55 12.33 -7.25
N TYR A 298 -12.57 13.66 -7.14
CA TYR A 298 -12.96 14.40 -5.95
C TYR A 298 -14.14 15.29 -6.26
N VAL A 299 -15.00 15.49 -5.26
CA VAL A 299 -16.12 16.44 -5.33
C VAL A 299 -16.00 17.46 -4.21
N SER A 300 -16.52 18.67 -4.44
CA SER A 300 -16.72 19.68 -3.42
C SER A 300 -18.18 20.11 -3.31
N TYR A 301 -18.55 20.54 -2.12
CA TYR A 301 -19.89 21.02 -1.78
C TYR A 301 -19.83 21.90 -0.51
N GLN A 302 -20.93 22.52 -0.14
CA GLN A 302 -21.05 23.24 1.13
C GLN A 302 -21.98 22.51 2.10
N THR A 303 -21.58 22.43 3.37
CA THR A 303 -22.43 21.91 4.44
C THR A 303 -23.36 23.01 4.94
N LEU A 304 -24.66 22.75 4.86
CA LEU A 304 -25.69 23.67 5.35
C LEU A 304 -26.50 23.00 6.48
N PRO A 305 -27.19 23.75 7.34
CA PRO A 305 -27.97 23.19 8.46
C PRO A 305 -29.01 22.12 8.06
N ASN A 306 -29.55 22.19 6.83
CA ASN A 306 -30.52 21.24 6.31
C ASN A 306 -29.98 20.36 5.19
N SER A 307 -28.66 20.15 5.09
CA SER A 307 -28.04 19.32 4.09
C SER A 307 -28.54 17.87 4.11
N ALA A 308 -28.60 17.26 2.93
CA ALA A 308 -28.89 15.83 2.77
C ALA A 308 -27.73 14.99 3.29
N ASP A 309 -28.06 13.79 3.80
CA ASP A 309 -27.11 12.80 4.27
C ASP A 309 -26.89 11.66 3.25
N ASP A 310 -27.42 11.81 2.03
CA ASP A 310 -27.41 10.79 0.98
C ASP A 310 -27.36 11.38 -0.43
N ALA A 311 -26.61 12.47 -0.65
CA ALA A 311 -26.45 13.09 -1.96
C ALA A 311 -25.87 12.09 -2.95
N LEU A 312 -26.58 11.80 -4.06
CA LEU A 312 -26.26 10.74 -5.00
C LEU A 312 -25.38 11.27 -6.14
N TYR A 313 -24.11 10.91 -6.11
CA TYR A 313 -23.14 11.12 -7.19
C TYR A 313 -23.01 9.86 -8.05
N THR A 314 -22.92 10.03 -9.36
CA THR A 314 -22.60 8.95 -10.32
C THR A 314 -21.36 9.36 -11.12
N VAL A 315 -20.32 8.55 -11.07
CA VAL A 315 -19.12 8.70 -11.88
C VAL A 315 -19.24 7.77 -13.10
N TYR A 316 -19.26 8.33 -14.31
CA TYR A 316 -19.18 7.59 -15.56
C TYR A 316 -17.72 7.50 -15.99
N HIS A 317 -17.23 6.30 -16.22
CA HIS A 317 -15.82 6.01 -16.47
C HIS A 317 -15.66 4.83 -17.44
N LYS A 318 -14.44 4.47 -17.79
CA LYS A 318 -14.10 3.43 -18.78
C LYS A 318 -14.64 2.03 -18.43
N GLY A 319 -14.86 1.73 -17.14
CA GLY A 319 -15.46 0.48 -16.64
C GLY A 319 -17.00 0.52 -16.49
N GLY A 320 -17.66 1.63 -16.84
CA GLY A 320 -19.10 1.80 -16.69
C GLY A 320 -19.51 2.99 -15.82
N GLU A 321 -20.37 2.78 -14.86
CA GLU A 321 -20.80 3.81 -13.91
C GLU A 321 -20.68 3.31 -12.47
N THR A 322 -20.20 4.16 -11.57
CA THR A 322 -20.12 3.88 -10.14
C THR A 322 -20.85 4.96 -9.35
N GLN A 323 -21.72 4.56 -8.43
CA GLN A 323 -22.57 5.46 -7.66
C GLN A 323 -22.09 5.57 -6.21
N PHE A 324 -22.14 6.80 -5.69
CA PHE A 324 -21.76 7.14 -4.32
C PHE A 324 -22.85 7.95 -3.64
N LYS A 325 -23.12 7.62 -2.37
CA LYS A 325 -23.84 8.52 -1.48
C LYS A 325 -22.83 9.30 -0.65
N VAL A 326 -22.93 10.63 -0.70
CA VAL A 326 -22.11 11.55 0.07
C VAL A 326 -22.98 12.22 1.13
N ASN A 327 -22.51 12.18 2.38
CA ASN A 327 -23.16 12.84 3.50
C ASN A 327 -22.74 14.31 3.56
N GLN A 328 -23.51 15.19 2.94
CA GLN A 328 -23.22 16.62 2.90
C GLN A 328 -23.44 17.36 4.24
N GLN A 329 -23.81 16.65 5.32
CA GLN A 329 -23.88 17.22 6.69
C GLN A 329 -22.49 17.40 7.32
N MET A 330 -21.44 16.95 6.66
CA MET A 330 -20.03 17.05 7.06
C MET A 330 -19.14 17.21 5.83
N GLY A 331 -17.90 17.66 6.01
CA GLY A 331 -16.89 17.70 4.95
C GLY A 331 -17.10 18.80 3.90
N GLY A 332 -17.95 19.79 4.13
CA GLY A 332 -18.15 20.89 3.17
C GLY A 332 -16.97 21.85 3.09
N GLY A 333 -16.73 22.43 1.90
CA GLY A 333 -15.67 23.41 1.67
C GLY A 333 -14.27 22.80 1.52
N THR A 334 -14.19 21.53 1.10
CA THR A 334 -12.93 20.85 0.80
C THR A 334 -13.12 19.76 -0.27
N TRP A 335 -12.02 19.15 -0.73
CA TRP A 335 -12.06 18.01 -1.65
C TRP A 335 -12.42 16.72 -0.92
N ILE A 336 -13.46 16.05 -1.38
CA ILE A 336 -13.90 14.73 -0.89
C ILE A 336 -13.65 13.68 -1.98
N TYR A 337 -12.81 12.71 -1.69
CA TYR A 337 -12.44 11.62 -2.59
C TYR A 337 -13.60 10.62 -2.75
N LEU A 338 -13.90 10.24 -3.99
CA LEU A 338 -14.89 9.21 -4.32
C LEU A 338 -14.25 7.88 -4.72
N GLY A 339 -13.23 7.91 -5.58
CA GLY A 339 -12.58 6.73 -6.13
C GLY A 339 -11.57 7.10 -7.21
N THR A 340 -10.79 6.11 -7.70
CA THR A 340 -9.86 6.24 -8.82
C THR A 340 -10.33 5.37 -9.97
N PHE A 341 -10.53 5.97 -11.16
CA PHE A 341 -11.17 5.35 -12.31
C PHE A 341 -10.36 5.53 -13.58
N GLY A 342 -10.49 4.60 -14.51
CA GLY A 342 -9.95 4.73 -15.87
C GLY A 342 -10.79 5.67 -16.73
N PHE A 343 -10.12 6.55 -17.48
CA PHE A 343 -10.73 7.43 -18.49
C PHE A 343 -9.92 7.37 -19.79
N ASP A 344 -10.64 7.49 -20.92
CA ASP A 344 -10.00 7.71 -22.20
C ASP A 344 -9.79 9.21 -22.44
N ALA A 345 -8.79 9.57 -23.23
CA ALA A 345 -8.54 10.96 -23.60
C ALA A 345 -9.74 11.59 -24.35
N GLY A 346 -9.92 12.88 -24.15
CA GLY A 346 -10.91 13.69 -24.83
C GLY A 346 -12.13 14.04 -23.98
N LYS A 347 -13.05 14.77 -24.61
CA LYS A 347 -14.29 15.22 -23.98
C LYS A 347 -15.39 14.18 -24.16
N GLY A 348 -16.08 13.83 -23.08
CA GLY A 348 -17.22 12.92 -23.09
C GLY A 348 -16.84 11.45 -22.88
N SER A 349 -15.57 11.14 -22.64
CA SER A 349 -15.12 9.81 -22.21
C SER A 349 -15.58 9.46 -20.79
N GLY A 350 -15.91 10.49 -20.00
CA GLY A 350 -16.44 10.33 -18.64
C GLY A 350 -17.12 11.60 -18.15
N LYS A 351 -17.86 11.50 -17.05
CA LYS A 351 -18.49 12.64 -16.36
C LYS A 351 -18.86 12.27 -14.93
N VAL A 352 -19.07 13.28 -14.13
CA VAL A 352 -19.69 13.14 -12.80
C VAL A 352 -21.08 13.77 -12.82
N VAL A 353 -22.05 13.11 -12.21
CA VAL A 353 -23.45 13.57 -12.16
C VAL A 353 -23.93 13.57 -10.72
N LEU A 354 -24.49 14.68 -10.26
CA LEU A 354 -25.17 14.77 -8.96
C LEU A 354 -26.67 14.91 -9.19
N SER A 355 -27.45 14.07 -8.53
CA SER A 355 -28.92 14.09 -8.56
C SER A 355 -29.50 14.64 -7.26
N ASN A 356 -30.63 15.34 -7.33
CA ASN A 356 -31.38 15.73 -6.14
C ASN A 356 -32.31 14.62 -5.59
N ARG A 357 -32.20 13.39 -6.09
CA ARG A 357 -32.90 12.22 -5.53
C ARG A 357 -32.33 11.88 -4.15
N SER A 358 -33.22 11.75 -3.16
CA SER A 358 -32.85 11.40 -1.78
C SER A 358 -33.96 10.57 -1.13
N ALA A 359 -33.60 9.81 -0.10
CA ALA A 359 -34.60 9.13 0.76
C ALA A 359 -35.49 10.11 1.52
N LYS A 360 -35.07 11.38 1.68
CA LYS A 360 -35.78 12.44 2.39
C LYS A 360 -36.06 13.62 1.47
N ALA A 361 -37.30 13.98 1.21
CA ALA A 361 -37.64 15.20 0.48
C ALA A 361 -37.48 16.45 1.37
N GLY A 362 -37.24 17.62 0.76
CA GLY A 362 -37.15 18.91 1.46
C GLY A 362 -35.81 19.15 2.16
N LYS A 363 -34.79 18.29 1.92
CA LYS A 363 -33.39 18.52 2.29
C LYS A 363 -32.73 19.37 1.21
N ILE A 364 -31.55 19.88 1.50
CA ILE A 364 -30.75 20.66 0.54
C ILE A 364 -29.55 19.81 0.10
N ILE A 365 -29.35 19.74 -1.20
CA ILE A 365 -28.11 19.29 -1.82
C ILE A 365 -27.40 20.52 -2.35
N THR A 366 -26.08 20.56 -2.14
CA THR A 366 -25.21 21.59 -2.69
C THR A 366 -24.26 20.99 -3.73
N ALA A 367 -23.95 21.76 -4.77
CA ALA A 367 -23.04 21.41 -5.83
C ALA A 367 -22.02 22.53 -6.02
N ASP A 368 -20.77 22.18 -6.22
CA ASP A 368 -19.67 23.12 -6.39
C ASP A 368 -18.75 22.56 -7.51
N ALA A 369 -17.50 22.26 -7.26
CA ALA A 369 -16.55 21.76 -8.25
C ALA A 369 -16.32 20.25 -8.19
N VAL A 370 -15.80 19.70 -9.29
CA VAL A 370 -15.22 18.36 -9.41
C VAL A 370 -13.77 18.48 -9.84
N LYS A 371 -12.89 17.77 -9.12
CA LYS A 371 -11.46 17.63 -9.43
C LYS A 371 -11.18 16.20 -9.88
N ILE A 372 -10.46 16.04 -10.98
CA ILE A 372 -10.05 14.76 -11.56
C ILE A 372 -8.54 14.77 -11.74
N GLY A 373 -7.86 13.81 -11.13
CA GLY A 373 -6.39 13.70 -11.10
C GLY A 373 -5.72 14.41 -9.93
N GLY A 374 -4.45 14.11 -9.70
CA GLY A 374 -3.63 14.64 -8.61
C GLY A 374 -3.11 16.04 -8.88
N GLY A 375 -2.46 16.21 -10.02
CA GLY A 375 -1.91 17.48 -10.49
C GLY A 375 -0.50 17.77 -9.98
N MET A 376 0.00 18.93 -10.42
CA MET A 376 1.27 19.51 -10.01
C MET A 376 1.07 20.46 -8.82
N GLY A 377 2.13 20.69 -8.04
CA GLY A 377 2.13 21.69 -7.00
C GLY A 377 1.86 23.08 -7.56
N ASN A 378 0.98 23.84 -6.89
CA ASN A 378 0.53 25.15 -7.35
C ASN A 378 0.58 26.25 -6.27
N ILE A 379 1.19 25.98 -5.13
CA ILE A 379 1.38 26.96 -4.06
C ILE A 379 2.74 27.62 -4.23
N ALA A 380 2.73 28.93 -4.49
CA ALA A 380 3.94 29.73 -4.70
C ALA A 380 4.59 30.12 -3.37
N ARG A 381 5.93 30.07 -3.32
CA ARG A 381 6.74 30.40 -2.15
C ARG A 381 7.90 31.30 -2.53
N GLY A 382 8.56 31.87 -1.51
CA GLY A 382 9.69 32.77 -1.68
C GLY A 382 9.34 34.14 -2.28
N GLU A 383 10.37 34.95 -2.48
CA GLU A 383 10.23 36.31 -3.03
C GLU A 383 9.91 36.31 -4.54
N ASN A 384 10.30 35.24 -5.25
CA ASN A 384 10.10 35.07 -6.69
C ASN A 384 8.81 34.32 -7.05
N ASP A 385 7.96 34.00 -6.09
CA ASP A 385 6.74 33.23 -6.29
C ASP A 385 6.98 31.85 -6.95
N GLU A 386 7.99 31.12 -6.49
CA GLU A 386 8.36 29.81 -7.04
C GLU A 386 7.41 28.72 -6.56
N ILE A 387 6.88 27.91 -7.48
CA ILE A 387 6.16 26.67 -7.16
C ILE A 387 7.15 25.51 -7.03
N SER A 388 6.72 24.41 -6.42
CA SER A 388 7.56 23.22 -6.21
C SER A 388 8.09 22.59 -7.51
N SER A 389 7.38 22.77 -8.62
CA SER A 389 7.60 22.08 -9.90
C SER A 389 7.52 20.54 -9.83
N TYR A 390 7.05 20.01 -8.69
CA TYR A 390 6.86 18.57 -8.44
C TYR A 390 5.37 18.20 -8.47
N PRO A 391 5.07 16.92 -8.76
CA PRO A 391 3.72 16.40 -8.58
C PRO A 391 3.23 16.63 -7.15
N ARG A 392 1.95 16.93 -7.01
CA ARG A 392 1.37 17.27 -5.71
C ARG A 392 1.47 16.15 -4.69
N PHE A 393 1.48 14.89 -5.11
CA PHE A 393 1.68 13.76 -4.19
C PHE A 393 3.07 13.78 -3.50
N CYS A 394 4.07 14.44 -4.10
CA CYS A 394 5.39 14.63 -3.50
C CYS A 394 5.40 15.72 -2.42
N GLU A 395 4.49 16.69 -2.48
CA GLU A 395 4.50 17.85 -1.60
C GLU A 395 4.08 17.53 -0.17
N GLY A 396 4.57 18.35 0.77
CA GLY A 396 4.16 18.32 2.17
C GLY A 396 2.68 18.66 2.38
N ALA A 397 2.16 18.26 3.53
CA ALA A 397 0.74 18.38 3.87
C ALA A 397 0.23 19.83 3.82
N ARG A 398 1.05 20.80 4.24
CA ARG A 398 0.63 22.21 4.27
C ARG A 398 0.19 22.75 2.92
N TYR A 399 0.78 22.29 1.81
CA TYR A 399 0.47 22.76 0.45
C TYR A 399 -0.85 22.17 -0.05
N TRP A 400 -1.02 20.86 0.16
CA TRP A 400 -2.29 20.21 -0.14
C TRP A 400 -3.46 20.82 0.65
N LEU A 401 -3.27 21.05 1.96
CA LEU A 401 -4.32 21.61 2.82
C LEU A 401 -4.73 23.01 2.37
N GLN A 402 -3.79 23.84 1.93
CA GLN A 402 -4.11 25.14 1.33
C GLN A 402 -4.93 24.98 0.04
N TRP A 403 -4.49 24.12 -0.88
CA TRP A 403 -5.20 23.82 -2.12
C TRP A 403 -6.58 23.20 -1.87
N ALA A 404 -6.72 22.41 -0.82
CA ALA A 404 -7.97 21.77 -0.41
C ALA A 404 -8.91 22.67 0.41
N GLY A 405 -8.65 23.97 0.49
CA GLY A 405 -9.57 24.92 1.11
C GLY A 405 -9.54 25.00 2.64
N VAL A 406 -8.64 24.26 3.28
CA VAL A 406 -8.49 24.27 4.74
C VAL A 406 -8.07 25.66 5.21
N PRO A 407 -8.55 26.17 6.39
CA PRO A 407 -8.17 27.47 6.91
C PRO A 407 -6.67 27.62 7.19
N ASP A 408 -6.13 28.81 6.97
CA ASP A 408 -4.73 29.16 7.25
C ASP A 408 -4.29 28.90 8.69
N SER A 409 -5.19 29.03 9.65
CA SER A 409 -4.95 28.67 11.06
C SER A 409 -4.59 27.18 11.27
N VAL A 410 -4.92 26.31 10.32
CA VAL A 410 -4.62 24.87 10.35
C VAL A 410 -3.26 24.58 9.71
N TYR A 411 -3.01 25.07 8.48
CA TYR A 411 -1.85 24.68 7.71
C TYR A 411 -0.64 25.63 7.82
N THR A 412 -0.79 26.81 8.43
CA THR A 412 0.33 27.76 8.57
C THR A 412 0.26 28.54 9.90
N VAL A 413 0.64 27.89 10.98
CA VAL A 413 0.71 28.53 12.31
C VAL A 413 1.80 29.61 12.38
N SER A 414 2.84 29.49 11.55
CA SER A 414 3.92 30.50 11.40
C SER A 414 3.52 31.68 10.50
N LYS A 415 2.37 31.61 9.84
CA LYS A 415 1.90 32.54 8.81
C LYS A 415 2.88 32.63 7.62
N GLY A 416 3.36 31.45 7.17
CA GLY A 416 4.22 31.29 6.03
C GLY A 416 5.69 31.66 6.25
N LYS A 417 6.15 31.71 7.50
CA LYS A 417 7.53 32.05 7.85
C LYS A 417 8.42 30.83 8.09
N ASP A 418 7.83 29.64 8.26
CA ASP A 418 8.52 28.40 8.59
C ASP A 418 7.67 27.24 8.05
N ASP A 419 7.91 26.88 6.79
CA ASP A 419 7.14 25.80 6.13
C ASP A 419 7.47 24.42 6.69
N TYR A 420 8.71 24.21 7.15
CA TYR A 420 9.08 22.99 7.86
C TYR A 420 8.24 22.80 9.13
N GLY A 421 8.22 23.85 9.96
CA GLY A 421 7.43 23.86 11.19
C GLY A 421 5.93 23.80 10.94
N ASP A 422 5.43 24.45 9.89
CA ASP A 422 4.02 24.42 9.51
C ASP A 422 3.62 23.03 9.02
N ASP A 423 4.47 22.34 8.24
CA ASP A 423 4.15 21.02 7.68
C ASP A 423 3.96 19.95 8.78
N TYR A 424 4.90 19.81 9.73
CA TYR A 424 4.72 18.79 10.76
C TYR A 424 3.63 19.14 11.79
N LYS A 425 3.32 20.45 11.99
CA LYS A 425 2.27 20.88 12.91
C LYS A 425 0.88 20.73 12.30
N CYS A 426 0.74 21.04 11.01
CA CYS A 426 -0.58 21.08 10.38
C CYS A 426 -1.30 19.74 10.41
N ARG A 427 -0.60 18.63 10.34
CA ARG A 427 -1.18 17.28 10.30
C ARG A 427 -2.01 16.98 11.55
N GLY A 428 -1.46 17.25 12.74
CA GLY A 428 -2.18 17.07 14.00
C GLY A 428 -3.34 18.07 14.18
N ILE A 429 -3.16 19.34 13.75
CA ILE A 429 -4.21 20.38 13.81
C ILE A 429 -5.33 20.04 12.82
N TRP A 430 -4.99 19.53 11.64
CA TRP A 430 -5.96 19.12 10.63
C TRP A 430 -6.88 17.99 11.13
N VAL A 431 -6.37 17.03 11.91
CA VAL A 431 -7.23 16.01 12.56
C VAL A 431 -8.29 16.64 13.43
N ASN A 432 -7.91 17.66 14.20
CA ASN A 432 -8.88 18.38 15.05
C ASN A 432 -9.88 19.17 14.21
N TYR A 433 -9.44 19.79 13.11
CA TYR A 433 -10.32 20.49 12.17
C TYR A 433 -11.29 19.54 11.46
N LEU A 434 -10.85 18.36 11.06
CA LEU A 434 -11.76 17.33 10.55
C LEU A 434 -12.85 16.99 11.57
N ALA A 435 -12.46 16.78 12.82
CA ALA A 435 -13.33 16.33 13.90
C ALA A 435 -14.17 17.47 14.53
N GLY A 436 -13.77 18.71 14.35
CA GLY A 436 -14.41 19.87 14.96
C GLY A 436 -15.89 19.96 14.61
N GLY A 437 -16.76 20.25 15.62
CA GLY A 437 -18.22 20.26 15.53
C GLY A 437 -18.86 18.87 15.64
N SER A 438 -18.09 17.79 15.53
CA SER A 438 -18.60 16.42 15.66
C SER A 438 -18.71 15.96 17.12
N SER A 439 -19.28 14.77 17.33
CA SER A 439 -19.41 14.17 18.66
C SER A 439 -18.06 13.84 19.34
N VAL A 440 -16.96 13.77 18.59
CA VAL A 440 -15.63 13.53 19.16
C VAL A 440 -14.89 14.79 19.55
N ASN A 441 -15.18 15.92 18.92
CA ASN A 441 -14.57 17.23 19.20
C ASN A 441 -15.61 18.36 19.11
N PRO A 442 -16.61 18.39 20.00
CA PRO A 442 -17.75 19.29 19.89
C PRO A 442 -17.43 20.76 20.24
N GLU A 443 -16.28 21.01 20.87
CA GLU A 443 -15.91 22.35 21.36
C GLU A 443 -15.15 23.19 20.32
N GLU A 444 -14.61 22.56 19.30
CA GLU A 444 -13.86 23.22 18.21
C GLU A 444 -14.72 23.29 16.96
N GLU A 445 -14.54 24.32 16.14
CA GLU A 445 -15.17 24.42 14.81
C GLU A 445 -14.39 23.58 13.80
N GLY A 446 -15.08 22.97 12.84
CA GLY A 446 -14.45 22.17 11.81
C GLY A 446 -15.43 21.55 10.81
N LEU A 447 -15.02 20.42 10.23
CA LEU A 447 -15.74 19.75 9.15
C LEU A 447 -16.82 18.76 9.63
N ASN A 448 -17.03 18.64 10.93
CA ASN A 448 -18.04 17.77 11.56
C ASN A 448 -17.86 16.27 11.24
N ILE A 449 -16.65 15.82 10.87
CA ILE A 449 -16.36 14.43 10.56
C ILE A 449 -15.93 13.71 11.85
N PRO A 450 -16.66 12.69 12.34
CA PRO A 450 -16.33 12.02 13.59
C PRO A 450 -15.16 11.05 13.41
N VAL A 451 -13.93 11.58 13.42
CA VAL A 451 -12.69 10.79 13.27
C VAL A 451 -12.56 9.81 14.43
N ASN A 452 -12.34 8.53 14.13
CA ASN A 452 -12.27 7.46 15.12
C ASN A 452 -10.86 7.24 15.68
N LEU A 453 -9.84 7.43 14.83
CA LEU A 453 -8.42 7.39 15.21
C LEU A 453 -7.59 8.17 14.20
N ALA A 454 -6.35 8.49 14.58
CA ALA A 454 -5.36 9.08 13.70
C ALA A 454 -4.07 8.25 13.72
N PHE A 455 -3.37 8.19 12.59
CA PHE A 455 -2.16 7.41 12.43
C PHE A 455 -1.13 8.15 11.59
N ALA A 456 0.08 8.31 12.16
CA ALA A 456 1.23 8.89 11.50
C ALA A 456 2.21 7.77 11.13
N PHE A 457 2.49 7.60 9.84
CA PHE A 457 3.46 6.63 9.36
C PHE A 457 4.77 7.34 9.03
N HIS A 458 5.82 7.07 9.79
CA HIS A 458 7.18 7.59 9.62
C HIS A 458 8.21 6.47 9.54
N SER A 459 9.45 6.81 9.22
CA SER A 459 10.62 5.98 9.40
C SER A 459 11.70 6.72 10.18
N ASP A 460 12.46 5.98 10.98
CA ASP A 460 13.54 6.53 11.81
C ASP A 460 14.76 6.93 10.97
N ALA A 461 15.64 7.74 11.54
CA ALA A 461 16.91 8.18 10.96
C ALA A 461 18.14 7.56 11.69
N GLY A 462 17.95 6.51 12.48
CA GLY A 462 19.04 5.83 13.17
C GLY A 462 19.89 4.98 12.24
N THR A 463 21.17 4.77 12.59
CA THR A 463 22.12 3.95 11.82
C THR A 463 22.80 2.93 12.71
N THR A 464 23.24 1.80 12.11
CA THR A 464 24.09 0.79 12.76
C THR A 464 25.32 0.54 11.90
N LEU A 465 26.42 0.16 12.54
CA LEU A 465 27.68 -0.15 11.85
C LEU A 465 27.79 -1.63 11.40
N ASN A 466 26.74 -2.40 11.63
CA ASN A 466 26.65 -3.83 11.32
C ASN A 466 25.28 -4.16 10.71
N ASP A 467 24.92 -5.45 10.65
CA ASP A 467 23.61 -5.90 10.17
C ASP A 467 22.47 -5.82 11.18
N SER A 468 22.66 -5.11 12.30
CA SER A 468 21.56 -4.88 13.24
C SER A 468 20.55 -3.91 12.66
N ILE A 469 19.29 -4.22 12.87
CA ILE A 469 18.17 -3.37 12.46
C ILE A 469 17.85 -2.32 13.52
N ILE A 470 17.33 -1.18 13.11
CA ILE A 470 16.73 -0.19 14.00
C ILE A 470 15.34 -0.67 14.43
N GLY A 471 14.57 -1.26 13.52
CA GLY A 471 13.31 -1.95 13.79
C GLY A 471 12.12 -1.02 13.96
N THR A 472 11.24 -1.35 14.93
CA THR A 472 9.92 -0.73 15.05
C THR A 472 9.77 0.05 16.36
N LEU A 473 9.36 1.30 16.28
CA LEU A 473 9.08 2.17 17.41
C LEU A 473 7.66 2.74 17.32
N GLY A 474 6.86 2.54 18.37
CA GLY A 474 5.57 3.19 18.54
C GLY A 474 5.68 4.42 19.44
N ILE A 475 5.09 5.54 19.05
CA ILE A 475 5.06 6.77 19.83
C ILE A 475 3.61 7.20 20.08
N TYR A 476 3.28 7.50 21.32
CA TYR A 476 1.98 8.00 21.77
C TYR A 476 2.17 9.04 22.88
N GLN A 477 1.06 9.67 23.30
CA GLN A 477 1.13 10.68 24.36
C GLN A 477 -0.12 10.61 25.26
N THR A 478 0.11 10.50 26.59
CA THR A 478 -0.98 10.36 27.58
C THR A 478 -1.24 11.61 28.43
N ASP A 479 -0.29 12.54 28.51
CA ASP A 479 -0.35 13.65 29.47
C ASP A 479 -1.01 14.93 28.92
N ALA A 480 -1.15 15.05 27.60
CA ALA A 480 -1.75 16.23 26.99
C ALA A 480 -3.23 16.38 27.42
N TYR A 481 -3.69 17.62 27.54
CA TYR A 481 -5.08 17.96 27.86
C TYR A 481 -5.59 17.26 29.14
N ASP A 482 -4.79 17.28 30.21
CA ASP A 482 -5.06 16.60 31.48
C ASP A 482 -5.34 15.09 31.33
N GLY A 483 -4.70 14.45 30.36
CA GLY A 483 -4.79 13.02 30.10
C GLY A 483 -6.12 12.57 29.49
N LYS A 484 -6.89 13.49 28.87
CA LYS A 484 -8.22 13.19 28.32
C LYS A 484 -8.39 13.73 26.89
N PHE A 485 -9.21 13.06 26.12
CA PHE A 485 -9.79 13.56 24.88
C PHE A 485 -10.99 14.47 25.15
N SER A 486 -11.46 15.23 24.15
CA SER A 486 -12.58 16.18 24.29
C SER A 486 -13.87 15.50 24.77
N ASN A 487 -14.12 14.25 24.41
CA ASN A 487 -15.24 13.45 24.92
C ASN A 487 -15.03 12.91 26.34
N GLY A 488 -13.91 13.21 26.99
CA GLY A 488 -13.54 12.80 28.35
C GLY A 488 -12.98 11.38 28.47
N ALA A 489 -12.76 10.62 27.39
CA ALA A 489 -12.06 9.35 27.41
C ALA A 489 -10.55 9.55 27.71
N SER A 490 -9.92 8.53 28.31
CA SER A 490 -8.49 8.60 28.67
C SER A 490 -7.59 8.54 27.44
N ARG A 491 -6.51 9.32 27.43
CA ARG A 491 -5.48 9.26 26.40
C ARG A 491 -4.63 7.97 26.45
N TYR A 492 -4.77 7.13 27.47
CA TYR A 492 -4.21 5.77 27.48
C TYR A 492 -4.81 4.88 26.38
N LEU A 493 -5.91 5.26 25.75
CA LEU A 493 -6.39 4.58 24.55
C LEU A 493 -5.40 4.68 23.38
N SER A 494 -4.58 5.75 23.32
CA SER A 494 -3.46 5.82 22.37
C SER A 494 -2.36 4.79 22.69
N HIS A 495 -2.09 4.49 23.98
CA HIS A 495 -1.22 3.40 24.40
C HIS A 495 -1.78 2.05 23.92
N ASP A 496 -3.05 1.76 24.20
CA ASP A 496 -3.70 0.50 23.83
C ASP A 496 -3.65 0.27 22.30
N MET A 497 -3.94 1.31 21.52
CA MET A 497 -3.84 1.26 20.06
C MET A 497 -2.41 1.00 19.59
N THR A 498 -1.43 1.69 20.19
CA THR A 498 -0.01 1.54 19.85
C THR A 498 0.49 0.13 20.16
N ASP A 499 0.13 -0.43 21.31
CA ASP A 499 0.53 -1.80 21.65
C ASP A 499 -0.09 -2.84 20.71
N LEU A 500 -1.38 -2.72 20.38
CA LEU A 500 -2.05 -3.63 19.45
C LEU A 500 -1.41 -3.60 18.06
N ILE A 501 -1.18 -2.40 17.50
CA ILE A 501 -0.58 -2.26 16.17
C ILE A 501 0.86 -2.80 16.17
N GLN A 502 1.69 -2.37 17.12
CA GLN A 502 3.09 -2.79 17.19
C GLN A 502 3.24 -4.29 17.45
N SER A 503 2.36 -4.89 18.26
CA SER A 503 2.37 -6.33 18.51
C SER A 503 2.04 -7.12 17.24
N ASN A 504 1.04 -6.70 16.47
CA ASN A 504 0.75 -7.34 15.18
C ASN A 504 1.95 -7.25 14.23
N ILE A 505 2.58 -6.07 14.10
CA ILE A 505 3.77 -5.88 13.26
C ILE A 505 4.88 -6.85 13.66
N VAL A 506 5.25 -6.89 14.95
CA VAL A 506 6.35 -7.73 15.46
C VAL A 506 6.05 -9.22 15.27
N ASN A 507 4.81 -9.64 15.55
CA ASN A 507 4.42 -11.04 15.44
C ASN A 507 4.41 -11.51 13.99
N ASP A 508 3.89 -10.73 13.04
CA ASP A 508 3.84 -11.09 11.63
C ASP A 508 5.26 -11.13 11.03
N ILE A 509 6.14 -10.19 11.42
CA ILE A 509 7.55 -10.22 10.97
C ILE A 509 8.29 -11.43 11.55
N ARG A 510 8.07 -11.78 12.82
CA ARG A 510 8.66 -13.00 13.42
C ARG A 510 8.25 -14.26 12.69
N ALA A 511 7.00 -14.35 12.31
CA ALA A 511 6.45 -15.52 11.64
C ALA A 511 6.96 -15.70 10.20
N LEU A 512 7.24 -14.62 9.47
CA LEU A 512 7.48 -14.69 8.04
C LEU A 512 8.92 -14.30 7.62
N TYR A 513 9.62 -13.46 8.39
CA TYR A 513 10.88 -12.84 7.98
C TYR A 513 12.03 -13.13 8.93
N GLU A 514 11.87 -12.84 10.23
CA GLU A 514 12.96 -12.84 11.21
C GLU A 514 12.45 -13.26 12.60
N PRO A 515 12.71 -14.51 13.04
CA PRO A 515 12.17 -15.02 14.31
C PRO A 515 12.58 -14.22 15.55
N ASN A 516 13.73 -13.55 15.47
CA ASN A 516 14.27 -12.76 16.57
C ASN A 516 13.91 -11.29 16.51
N TRP A 517 12.95 -10.90 15.66
CA TRP A 517 12.52 -9.51 15.57
C TRP A 517 11.98 -9.02 16.90
N SER A 518 12.42 -7.83 17.32
CA SER A 518 11.98 -7.21 18.56
C SER A 518 11.49 -5.79 18.31
N ARG A 519 10.61 -5.30 19.17
CA ARG A 519 10.25 -3.89 19.17
C ARG A 519 11.41 -3.05 19.69
N ARG A 520 11.64 -1.87 19.13
CA ARG A 520 12.62 -0.92 19.68
C ARG A 520 12.13 -0.30 20.98
N GLY A 521 10.82 -0.01 21.08
CA GLY A 521 10.19 0.56 22.25
C GLY A 521 8.77 1.04 21.96
N MET A 522 8.15 1.56 23.02
CA MET A 522 6.81 2.17 23.00
C MET A 522 6.87 3.49 23.79
N TRP A 523 7.14 4.62 23.11
CA TRP A 523 7.46 5.88 23.76
C TRP A 523 6.21 6.72 24.09
N ASN A 524 6.00 6.99 25.38
CA ASN A 524 5.09 8.04 25.81
C ASN A 524 5.81 9.40 25.80
N ARG A 525 5.85 10.07 24.61
CA ARG A 525 6.60 11.31 24.44
C ARG A 525 5.78 12.39 23.74
N SER A 526 6.14 13.65 24.02
CA SER A 526 5.41 14.84 23.55
C SER A 526 5.79 15.23 22.10
N TYR A 527 5.69 14.28 21.16
CA TYR A 527 5.73 14.58 19.73
C TYR A 527 4.46 15.35 19.34
N TYR A 528 4.60 16.31 18.44
CA TYR A 528 3.47 17.19 18.07
C TYR A 528 2.30 16.38 17.51
N GLU A 529 2.58 15.47 16.59
CA GLU A 529 1.60 14.61 15.92
C GLU A 529 0.93 13.59 16.86
N ALA A 530 1.59 13.17 17.93
CA ALA A 530 1.00 12.29 18.96
C ALA A 530 0.21 13.07 20.04
N ARG A 531 0.59 14.32 20.29
CA ARG A 531 0.06 15.16 21.39
C ARG A 531 -1.18 15.95 20.99
N VAL A 532 -1.16 16.58 19.80
CA VAL A 532 -2.17 17.56 19.38
C VAL A 532 -3.52 16.95 19.02
N PRO A 533 -3.60 15.81 18.34
CA PRO A 533 -4.89 15.24 17.98
C PRO A 533 -5.79 14.96 19.18
N ARG A 534 -7.08 15.26 19.04
CA ARG A 534 -8.14 15.03 20.04
C ARG A 534 -8.78 13.64 19.94
N VAL A 535 -8.16 12.74 19.19
CA VAL A 535 -8.58 11.35 18.97
C VAL A 535 -7.42 10.40 19.30
N PRO A 536 -7.68 9.11 19.58
CA PRO A 536 -6.60 8.13 19.77
C PRO A 536 -5.63 8.17 18.59
N THR A 537 -4.34 8.34 18.90
CA THR A 537 -3.30 8.59 17.89
C THR A 537 -2.04 7.81 18.20
N MET A 538 -1.45 7.21 17.17
CA MET A 538 -0.13 6.59 17.16
C MET A 538 0.73 7.24 16.08
N LEU A 539 2.01 7.47 16.39
CA LEU A 539 3.06 7.69 15.41
C LEU A 539 3.94 6.44 15.37
N LEU A 540 4.07 5.85 14.19
CA LEU A 540 4.94 4.70 13.94
C LEU A 540 6.22 5.17 13.28
N GLU A 541 7.35 4.79 13.85
CA GLU A 541 8.67 4.84 13.20
C GLU A 541 9.00 3.42 12.75
N LEU A 542 8.80 3.14 11.47
CA LEU A 542 9.02 1.81 10.90
C LEU A 542 10.37 1.76 10.21
N LEU A 543 11.30 0.97 10.75
CA LEU A 543 12.65 0.84 10.23
C LEU A 543 13.39 2.19 10.24
N SER A 544 14.60 2.22 9.71
CA SER A 544 15.30 3.47 9.41
C SER A 544 15.66 3.53 7.93
N HIS A 545 15.18 4.57 7.25
CA HIS A 545 15.54 4.83 5.85
C HIS A 545 17.04 5.13 5.67
N GLN A 546 17.76 5.40 6.74
CA GLN A 546 19.21 5.64 6.77
C GLN A 546 20.04 4.41 7.17
N ASN A 547 19.40 3.27 7.47
CA ASN A 547 20.09 2.06 7.87
C ASN A 547 19.98 0.98 6.78
N PHE A 548 21.11 0.61 6.17
CA PHE A 548 21.13 -0.38 5.09
C PHE A 548 20.48 -1.72 5.50
N ALA A 549 20.73 -2.17 6.74
CA ALA A 549 20.14 -3.40 7.25
C ALA A 549 18.60 -3.37 7.28
N ASP A 550 18.01 -2.21 7.63
CA ASP A 550 16.55 -1.98 7.61
C ASP A 550 16.03 -1.90 6.17
N MET A 551 16.72 -1.20 5.28
CA MET A 551 16.24 -0.99 3.91
C MET A 551 16.21 -2.26 3.06
N ARG A 552 16.99 -3.29 3.41
CA ARG A 552 16.89 -4.63 2.83
C ARG A 552 15.52 -5.29 3.08
N TYR A 553 14.82 -4.93 4.16
CA TYR A 553 13.41 -5.27 4.39
C TYR A 553 12.49 -4.22 3.80
N GLY A 554 12.80 -2.94 4.04
CA GLY A 554 11.92 -1.82 3.71
C GLY A 554 11.63 -1.66 2.22
N LEU A 555 12.54 -2.04 1.34
CA LEU A 555 12.35 -2.01 -0.11
C LEU A 555 11.59 -3.23 -0.66
N ASP A 556 11.33 -4.27 0.15
CA ASP A 556 10.59 -5.46 -0.29
C ASP A 556 9.07 -5.21 -0.28
N PRO A 557 8.37 -5.26 -1.41
CA PRO A 557 6.93 -5.05 -1.48
C PRO A 557 6.13 -6.09 -0.68
N ARG A 558 6.65 -7.31 -0.46
CA ARG A 558 6.04 -8.33 0.40
C ARG A 558 6.08 -7.91 1.87
N PHE A 559 7.20 -7.33 2.32
CA PHE A 559 7.32 -6.75 3.66
C PHE A 559 6.37 -5.57 3.84
N ARG A 560 6.27 -4.69 2.83
CA ARG A 560 5.32 -3.56 2.83
C ARG A 560 3.89 -4.03 2.99
N PHE A 561 3.48 -5.07 2.25
CA PHE A 561 2.15 -5.68 2.38
C PHE A 561 1.93 -6.25 3.79
N THR A 562 2.87 -7.06 4.30
CA THR A 562 2.77 -7.72 5.61
C THR A 562 2.62 -6.71 6.75
N VAL A 563 3.47 -5.67 6.77
CA VAL A 563 3.40 -4.62 7.81
C VAL A 563 2.11 -3.81 7.69
N SER A 564 1.70 -3.45 6.48
CA SER A 564 0.42 -2.73 6.26
C SER A 564 -0.77 -3.56 6.76
N ARG A 565 -0.77 -4.89 6.50
CA ARG A 565 -1.80 -5.80 7.01
C ARG A 565 -1.78 -5.88 8.53
N ALA A 566 -0.60 -5.92 9.14
CA ALA A 566 -0.45 -5.92 10.60
C ALA A 566 -0.98 -4.62 11.25
N ILE A 567 -0.71 -3.47 10.62
CA ILE A 567 -1.26 -2.17 11.05
C ILE A 567 -2.78 -2.19 10.96
N TYR A 568 -3.34 -2.61 9.82
CA TYR A 568 -4.78 -2.76 9.62
C TYR A 568 -5.42 -3.65 10.68
N LYS A 569 -4.84 -4.83 10.96
CA LYS A 569 -5.31 -5.75 12.02
C LYS A 569 -5.34 -5.06 13.40
N GLY A 570 -4.28 -4.36 13.76
CA GLY A 570 -4.20 -3.63 15.03
C GLY A 570 -5.25 -2.52 15.16
N MET A 571 -5.48 -1.74 14.10
CA MET A 571 -6.54 -0.73 14.06
C MET A 571 -7.94 -1.35 14.19
N LEU A 572 -8.18 -2.44 13.47
CA LEU A 572 -9.45 -3.17 13.52
C LEU A 572 -9.74 -3.72 14.91
N GLN A 573 -8.76 -4.38 15.55
CA GLN A 573 -8.86 -4.89 16.93
C GLN A 573 -9.12 -3.76 17.93
N PHE A 574 -8.40 -2.64 17.80
CA PHE A 574 -8.60 -1.47 18.64
C PHE A 574 -10.03 -0.94 18.51
N LEU A 575 -10.48 -0.64 17.29
CA LEU A 575 -11.81 -0.06 17.05
C LEU A 575 -12.93 -1.02 17.47
N ALA A 576 -12.82 -2.31 17.19
CA ALA A 576 -13.78 -3.30 17.66
C ALA A 576 -13.92 -3.27 19.20
N SER A 577 -12.79 -3.17 19.93
CA SER A 577 -12.81 -3.06 21.38
C SER A 577 -13.52 -1.79 21.87
N GLN A 578 -13.37 -0.65 21.15
CA GLN A 578 -14.02 0.62 21.52
C GLN A 578 -15.53 0.60 21.31
N TYR A 579 -16.01 -0.15 20.31
CA TYR A 579 -17.44 -0.27 20.03
C TYR A 579 -18.09 -1.49 20.70
N GLY A 580 -17.31 -2.36 21.34
CA GLY A 580 -17.78 -3.59 21.95
C GLY A 580 -18.31 -4.59 20.95
N THR A 581 -17.76 -4.63 19.74
CA THR A 581 -18.11 -5.54 18.67
C THR A 581 -17.03 -6.61 18.48
N ASP A 582 -17.41 -7.73 17.88
CA ASP A 582 -16.45 -8.67 17.34
C ASP A 582 -15.85 -8.11 16.04
N TYR A 583 -14.65 -8.54 15.68
CA TYR A 583 -13.98 -8.18 14.45
C TYR A 583 -13.70 -9.42 13.59
N VAL A 584 -13.64 -9.19 12.29
CA VAL A 584 -13.21 -10.17 11.30
C VAL A 584 -12.21 -9.50 10.40
N VAL A 585 -11.07 -10.15 10.16
CA VAL A 585 -10.06 -9.64 9.22
C VAL A 585 -10.45 -10.03 7.80
N GLN A 586 -10.26 -9.14 6.83
CA GLN A 586 -10.48 -9.43 5.41
C GLN A 586 -9.63 -10.63 4.96
N PRO A 587 -10.09 -11.44 3.98
CA PRO A 587 -9.35 -12.60 3.48
C PRO A 587 -8.03 -12.22 2.80
N LEU A 588 -7.19 -13.22 2.54
CA LEU A 588 -6.09 -13.11 1.56
C LEU A 588 -6.64 -13.24 0.12
N PRO A 589 -5.90 -12.78 -0.90
CA PRO A 589 -6.25 -13.00 -2.30
C PRO A 589 -6.48 -14.50 -2.59
N VAL A 590 -7.34 -14.79 -3.55
CA VAL A 590 -7.51 -16.14 -4.05
C VAL A 590 -6.32 -16.56 -4.91
N ASP A 591 -6.18 -17.85 -5.11
CA ASP A 591 -5.09 -18.49 -5.82
C ASP A 591 -5.62 -19.62 -6.73
N HIS A 592 -4.76 -20.31 -7.49
CA HIS A 592 -5.13 -21.41 -8.38
C HIS A 592 -6.25 -21.03 -9.36
N MET A 593 -6.11 -19.89 -10.03
CA MET A 593 -7.11 -19.46 -10.99
C MET A 593 -6.97 -20.18 -12.34
N ALA A 594 -8.10 -20.48 -12.96
CA ALA A 594 -8.13 -20.95 -14.35
C ALA A 594 -9.40 -20.44 -15.06
N VAL A 595 -9.25 -20.15 -16.34
CA VAL A 595 -10.35 -19.80 -17.26
C VAL A 595 -10.37 -20.81 -18.40
N ARG A 596 -11.50 -21.45 -18.64
CA ARG A 596 -11.67 -22.43 -19.74
C ARG A 596 -12.91 -22.17 -20.57
N MET A 597 -12.90 -22.52 -21.84
CA MET A 597 -14.09 -22.56 -22.68
C MET A 597 -14.98 -23.73 -22.27
N VAL A 598 -16.27 -23.49 -22.07
CA VAL A 598 -17.26 -24.53 -21.75
C VAL A 598 -18.40 -24.61 -22.77
N GLY A 599 -18.39 -23.70 -23.75
CA GLY A 599 -19.33 -23.61 -24.87
C GLY A 599 -18.77 -22.72 -25.97
N ASP A 600 -19.56 -22.43 -26.99
CA ASP A 600 -19.13 -21.63 -28.11
C ASP A 600 -18.72 -20.21 -27.72
N ASN A 601 -19.46 -19.58 -26.83
CA ASN A 601 -19.17 -18.25 -26.31
C ASN A 601 -19.39 -18.20 -24.78
N GLU A 602 -19.18 -19.29 -24.08
CA GLU A 602 -19.30 -19.37 -22.63
C GLU A 602 -17.99 -19.85 -22.02
N VAL A 603 -17.59 -19.23 -20.92
CA VAL A 603 -16.39 -19.56 -20.16
C VAL A 603 -16.73 -19.89 -18.71
N GLU A 604 -15.91 -20.72 -18.10
CA GLU A 604 -15.92 -21.01 -16.68
C GLU A 604 -14.60 -20.58 -16.06
N LEU A 605 -14.71 -19.76 -15.02
CA LEU A 605 -13.61 -19.41 -14.13
C LEU A 605 -13.66 -20.31 -12.90
N THR A 606 -12.50 -20.71 -12.40
CA THR A 606 -12.33 -21.43 -11.14
C THR A 606 -11.18 -20.83 -10.34
N TRP A 607 -11.22 -20.96 -9.01
CA TRP A 607 -10.17 -20.47 -8.10
C TRP A 607 -10.23 -21.23 -6.78
N GLN A 608 -9.21 -21.00 -5.92
CA GLN A 608 -9.17 -21.52 -4.55
C GLN A 608 -8.99 -20.39 -3.54
N PRO A 609 -9.63 -20.46 -2.36
CA PRO A 609 -9.33 -19.55 -1.26
C PRO A 609 -7.97 -19.86 -0.64
N VAL A 610 -7.29 -18.81 -0.15
CA VAL A 610 -6.06 -18.94 0.62
C VAL A 610 -6.36 -18.79 2.11
N GLU A 611 -5.86 -19.71 2.92
CA GLU A 611 -5.95 -19.61 4.38
C GLU A 611 -4.84 -18.71 4.94
N ASP A 612 -5.19 -17.79 5.84
CA ASP A 612 -4.23 -16.98 6.56
C ASP A 612 -3.82 -17.69 7.86
N ALA A 613 -2.61 -18.24 7.89
CA ALA A 613 -2.08 -18.93 9.06
C ALA A 613 -1.86 -17.98 10.26
N LEU A 614 -1.76 -16.68 10.03
CA LEU A 614 -1.55 -15.66 11.06
C LEU A 614 -2.86 -15.06 11.58
N GLU A 615 -4.00 -15.31 10.88
CA GLU A 615 -5.28 -14.70 11.23
C GLU A 615 -6.46 -15.66 10.97
N PRO A 616 -6.86 -16.45 11.96
CA PRO A 616 -7.94 -17.44 11.77
C PRO A 616 -9.31 -16.88 11.39
N THR A 617 -9.55 -15.58 11.61
CA THR A 617 -10.83 -14.94 11.25
C THR A 617 -10.91 -14.60 9.76
N ALA A 618 -9.78 -14.58 9.05
CA ALA A 618 -9.67 -14.14 7.66
C ALA A 618 -10.12 -15.19 6.62
N LYS A 619 -11.15 -15.98 6.93
CA LYS A 619 -11.67 -16.99 6.01
C LYS A 619 -12.57 -16.38 4.96
N ALA A 620 -12.37 -16.75 3.70
CA ALA A 620 -13.24 -16.38 2.60
C ALA A 620 -14.64 -16.99 2.77
N GLU A 621 -15.70 -16.19 2.61
CA GLU A 621 -17.10 -16.64 2.66
C GLU A 621 -17.75 -16.59 1.28
N LYS A 622 -17.40 -15.59 0.47
CA LYS A 622 -17.89 -15.35 -0.89
C LYS A 622 -16.78 -14.71 -1.72
N TYR A 623 -17.09 -14.43 -2.99
CA TYR A 623 -16.13 -13.86 -3.93
C TYR A 623 -16.79 -12.79 -4.80
N ILE A 624 -15.98 -11.86 -5.31
CA ILE A 624 -16.41 -10.89 -6.32
C ILE A 624 -15.57 -11.14 -7.57
N VAL A 625 -16.22 -11.35 -8.69
CA VAL A 625 -15.59 -11.45 -10.01
C VAL A 625 -15.77 -10.12 -10.73
N TYR A 626 -14.64 -9.48 -11.04
CA TYR A 626 -14.58 -8.28 -11.85
C TYR A 626 -14.26 -8.62 -13.29
N THR A 627 -14.95 -7.98 -14.22
CA THR A 627 -14.83 -8.23 -15.65
C THR A 627 -14.37 -6.98 -16.37
N ARG A 628 -13.39 -7.14 -17.29
CA ARG A 628 -12.96 -6.12 -18.26
C ARG A 628 -13.07 -6.69 -19.66
N ILE A 629 -13.62 -5.93 -20.61
CA ILE A 629 -13.78 -6.33 -22.01
C ILE A 629 -12.96 -5.40 -22.90
N GLY A 630 -12.07 -5.97 -23.71
CA GLY A 630 -11.17 -5.25 -24.59
C GLY A 630 -10.35 -4.19 -23.86
N ASN A 631 -10.32 -2.97 -24.38
CA ASN A 631 -9.59 -1.84 -23.81
C ASN A 631 -10.38 -1.09 -22.71
N GLY A 632 -11.49 -1.68 -22.18
CA GLY A 632 -12.24 -1.11 -21.07
C GLY A 632 -11.46 -1.07 -19.75
N ASP A 633 -12.14 -0.70 -18.66
CA ASP A 633 -11.66 -0.92 -17.28
C ASP A 633 -12.57 -1.97 -16.63
N PHE A 634 -12.16 -2.45 -15.45
CA PHE A 634 -12.99 -3.40 -14.70
C PHE A 634 -14.31 -2.76 -14.24
N ASP A 635 -15.37 -3.56 -14.27
CA ASP A 635 -16.70 -3.20 -13.78
C ASP A 635 -16.75 -3.14 -12.24
N ASN A 636 -17.97 -2.95 -11.67
CA ASN A 636 -18.16 -2.94 -10.22
C ASN A 636 -18.17 -4.33 -9.58
N GLY A 637 -18.00 -5.39 -10.37
CA GLY A 637 -17.94 -6.77 -9.92
C GLY A 637 -19.29 -7.44 -9.70
N THR A 638 -19.27 -8.77 -9.72
CA THR A 638 -20.41 -9.65 -9.47
C THR A 638 -20.14 -10.52 -8.26
N LEU A 639 -21.05 -10.51 -7.26
CA LEU A 639 -20.92 -11.31 -6.04
C LEU A 639 -21.29 -12.78 -6.32
N ILE A 640 -20.37 -13.69 -5.99
CA ILE A 640 -20.49 -15.13 -6.27
C ILE A 640 -20.44 -15.93 -4.97
N ASN A 641 -21.30 -16.96 -4.88
CA ASN A 641 -21.21 -17.99 -3.86
C ASN A 641 -20.47 -19.20 -4.45
N GLY A 642 -19.41 -19.66 -3.78
CA GLY A 642 -18.59 -20.78 -4.26
C GLY A 642 -17.40 -20.30 -5.10
N THR A 643 -16.61 -21.25 -5.60
CA THR A 643 -15.29 -21.04 -6.21
C THR A 643 -15.29 -21.23 -7.73
N SER A 644 -16.41 -20.98 -8.38
CA SER A 644 -16.54 -20.98 -9.84
C SER A 644 -17.57 -19.99 -10.32
N TYR A 645 -17.38 -19.49 -11.54
CA TYR A 645 -18.28 -18.56 -12.21
C TYR A 645 -18.34 -18.84 -13.70
N ARG A 646 -19.56 -18.87 -14.26
CA ARG A 646 -19.76 -19.00 -15.70
C ARG A 646 -20.35 -17.73 -16.27
N THR A 647 -19.84 -17.33 -17.43
CA THR A 647 -20.30 -16.13 -18.13
C THR A 647 -20.08 -16.24 -19.63
N ALA A 648 -20.89 -15.49 -20.39
CA ALA A 648 -20.70 -15.37 -21.82
C ALA A 648 -19.60 -14.35 -22.16
N ILE A 649 -18.87 -14.59 -23.25
CA ILE A 649 -17.88 -13.68 -23.80
C ILE A 649 -18.20 -13.25 -25.24
N PRO A 650 -17.90 -12.01 -25.64
CA PRO A 650 -18.00 -11.59 -27.03
C PRO A 650 -16.87 -12.22 -27.86
N THR A 651 -17.22 -12.61 -29.10
CA THR A 651 -16.21 -13.09 -30.07
C THR A 651 -15.33 -11.92 -30.56
N GLY A 652 -14.05 -12.15 -30.75
CA GLY A 652 -13.09 -11.18 -31.31
C GLY A 652 -12.56 -10.15 -30.31
N GLN A 653 -12.89 -10.31 -29.02
CA GLN A 653 -12.39 -9.43 -27.95
C GLN A 653 -11.71 -10.24 -26.86
N VAL A 654 -10.74 -9.64 -26.19
CA VAL A 654 -10.13 -10.16 -24.97
C VAL A 654 -11.04 -9.82 -23.80
N CYS A 655 -11.40 -10.83 -23.01
CA CYS A 655 -12.09 -10.66 -21.73
C CYS A 655 -11.13 -11.00 -20.62
N SER A 656 -10.97 -10.08 -19.63
CA SER A 656 -10.08 -10.25 -18.49
C SER A 656 -10.87 -10.30 -17.20
N TYR A 657 -10.41 -11.12 -16.27
CA TYR A 657 -11.07 -11.35 -14.99
C TYR A 657 -10.07 -11.30 -13.86
N LYS A 658 -10.47 -10.69 -12.76
CA LYS A 658 -9.83 -10.82 -11.45
C LYS A 658 -10.85 -11.16 -10.40
N VAL A 659 -10.43 -11.87 -9.38
CA VAL A 659 -11.31 -12.32 -8.30
C VAL A 659 -10.80 -11.80 -6.97
N THR A 660 -11.71 -11.33 -6.14
CA THR A 660 -11.44 -11.04 -4.73
C THR A 660 -12.26 -11.95 -3.84
N ALA A 661 -11.71 -12.28 -2.67
CA ALA A 661 -12.45 -12.98 -1.62
C ALA A 661 -13.07 -11.97 -0.67
N VAL A 662 -14.28 -12.25 -0.17
CA VAL A 662 -14.95 -11.41 0.82
C VAL A 662 -15.43 -12.21 2.02
N ASN A 663 -15.41 -11.58 3.17
CA ASN A 663 -16.04 -12.03 4.39
C ASN A 663 -16.61 -10.84 5.17
N LYS A 664 -17.16 -11.05 6.34
CA LYS A 664 -17.73 -9.98 7.17
C LYS A 664 -16.72 -8.85 7.50
N GLY A 665 -15.42 -9.11 7.42
CA GLY A 665 -14.35 -8.14 7.68
C GLY A 665 -14.04 -7.22 6.51
N GLY A 666 -14.33 -7.65 5.29
CA GLY A 666 -14.06 -6.87 4.09
C GLY A 666 -13.69 -7.70 2.88
N GLU A 667 -13.10 -7.04 1.91
CA GLU A 667 -12.66 -7.57 0.63
C GLU A 667 -11.13 -7.70 0.60
N SER A 668 -10.64 -8.82 0.03
CA SER A 668 -9.20 -9.06 -0.17
C SER A 668 -8.61 -8.15 -1.25
N PHE A 669 -7.29 -8.14 -1.36
CA PHE A 669 -6.63 -7.75 -2.60
C PHE A 669 -7.04 -8.70 -3.73
N PRO A 670 -6.94 -8.25 -5.01
CA PRO A 670 -7.32 -9.09 -6.13
C PRO A 670 -6.31 -10.22 -6.34
N SER A 671 -6.77 -11.28 -7.01
CA SER A 671 -5.93 -12.29 -7.65
C SER A 671 -5.09 -11.68 -8.77
N GLU A 672 -4.25 -12.49 -9.39
CA GLU A 672 -3.77 -12.24 -10.76
C GLU A 672 -4.94 -12.02 -11.74
N ILE A 673 -4.65 -11.43 -12.90
CA ILE A 673 -5.65 -11.15 -13.93
C ILE A 673 -5.51 -12.17 -15.06
N LEU A 674 -6.47 -13.07 -15.15
CA LEU A 674 -6.54 -14.02 -16.26
C LEU A 674 -7.42 -13.49 -17.39
N SER A 675 -7.09 -13.92 -18.60
CA SER A 675 -7.77 -13.47 -19.80
C SER A 675 -8.15 -14.62 -20.73
N VAL A 676 -9.16 -14.40 -21.55
CA VAL A 676 -9.67 -15.36 -22.54
C VAL A 676 -10.14 -14.61 -23.78
N GLY A 677 -10.02 -15.24 -24.94
CA GLY A 677 -10.51 -14.67 -26.19
C GLY A 677 -10.94 -15.74 -27.19
N ARG A 678 -12.10 -15.50 -27.82
CA ARG A 678 -12.63 -16.34 -28.90
C ARG A 678 -12.38 -15.68 -30.24
N ALA A 679 -11.62 -16.30 -31.13
CA ALA A 679 -11.45 -15.84 -32.49
C ALA A 679 -12.68 -16.15 -33.37
N PHE A 680 -13.01 -15.28 -34.34
CA PHE A 680 -14.16 -15.48 -35.25
C PHE A 680 -14.08 -16.80 -36.05
N GLN A 681 -12.88 -17.12 -36.54
CA GLN A 681 -12.58 -18.37 -37.25
C GLN A 681 -11.29 -18.93 -36.64
N SER A 682 -11.43 -19.53 -35.46
CA SER A 682 -10.28 -19.98 -34.71
C SER A 682 -9.46 -21.03 -35.44
N LYS A 683 -8.14 -20.80 -35.54
CA LYS A 683 -7.16 -21.75 -36.09
C LYS A 683 -6.76 -22.84 -35.07
N GLY A 684 -7.20 -22.72 -33.82
CA GLY A 684 -6.88 -23.58 -32.70
C GLY A 684 -6.96 -22.80 -31.40
N GLU A 685 -6.75 -23.49 -30.28
CA GLU A 685 -6.75 -22.89 -28.95
C GLU A 685 -5.37 -22.93 -28.33
N VAL A 686 -4.94 -21.82 -27.73
CA VAL A 686 -3.67 -21.67 -27.02
C VAL A 686 -3.95 -21.59 -25.51
N LEU A 687 -3.22 -22.32 -24.68
CA LEU A 687 -3.20 -22.12 -23.25
C LEU A 687 -2.11 -21.13 -22.91
N VAL A 688 -2.45 -20.03 -22.27
CA VAL A 688 -1.51 -19.09 -21.66
C VAL A 688 -1.40 -19.44 -20.16
N VAL A 689 -0.22 -19.82 -19.74
CA VAL A 689 0.09 -20.10 -18.32
C VAL A 689 0.82 -18.89 -17.76
N ASN A 690 0.23 -18.24 -16.76
CA ASN A 690 0.89 -17.17 -16.04
C ASN A 690 1.72 -17.76 -14.91
N GLY A 691 3.03 -17.67 -15.00
CA GLY A 691 4.02 -18.09 -14.00
C GLY A 691 4.90 -16.91 -13.60
N PHE A 692 4.38 -15.67 -13.68
CA PHE A 692 5.08 -14.48 -13.24
C PHE A 692 4.38 -13.83 -12.05
N ASP A 693 4.66 -14.35 -10.87
CA ASP A 693 4.10 -13.89 -9.60
C ASP A 693 5.05 -13.05 -8.77
N ARG A 694 6.33 -13.03 -9.15
CA ARG A 694 7.38 -12.37 -8.40
C ARG A 694 7.10 -10.91 -8.16
N ILE A 695 7.16 -10.52 -6.88
CA ILE A 695 7.40 -9.17 -6.39
C ILE A 695 8.56 -9.22 -5.41
N SER A 696 9.51 -8.29 -5.51
CA SER A 696 10.74 -8.34 -4.71
C SER A 696 11.43 -6.99 -4.59
N ALA A 697 12.22 -6.83 -3.53
CA ALA A 697 13.22 -5.78 -3.44
C ALA A 697 14.27 -5.90 -4.56
N PRO A 698 15.04 -4.83 -4.83
CA PRO A 698 16.27 -4.94 -5.59
C PRO A 698 17.21 -5.94 -4.94
N ALA A 699 17.98 -6.69 -5.74
CA ALA A 699 19.01 -7.59 -5.22
C ALA A 699 20.07 -6.80 -4.45
N ASP A 700 20.46 -7.29 -3.28
CA ASP A 700 21.46 -6.66 -2.43
C ASP A 700 22.77 -7.45 -2.37
N PHE A 701 23.83 -6.78 -1.94
CA PHE A 701 25.11 -7.42 -1.63
C PHE A 701 25.80 -6.76 -0.44
N VAL A 702 26.66 -7.55 0.23
CA VAL A 702 27.68 -7.11 1.18
C VAL A 702 28.97 -7.81 0.82
N ALA A 703 30.03 -7.07 0.58
CA ALA A 703 31.33 -7.59 0.17
C ALA A 703 32.46 -7.02 1.03
N PRO A 704 33.51 -7.83 1.33
CA PRO A 704 34.71 -7.33 2.01
C PRO A 704 35.39 -6.22 1.22
N ALA A 705 35.90 -5.20 1.93
CA ALA A 705 36.67 -4.10 1.36
C ALA A 705 38.04 -3.99 2.04
N PRO A 706 39.07 -3.36 1.40
CA PRO A 706 40.36 -3.16 2.01
C PRO A 706 40.31 -2.42 3.35
N GLY A 707 41.11 -2.88 4.33
CA GLY A 707 41.20 -2.26 5.65
C GLY A 707 40.05 -2.60 6.60
N ASP A 708 39.58 -3.86 6.58
CA ASP A 708 38.48 -4.36 7.41
C ASP A 708 37.17 -3.58 7.26
N LYS A 709 36.96 -3.00 6.07
CA LYS A 709 35.74 -2.30 5.68
C LYS A 709 34.82 -3.20 4.85
N GLU A 710 33.56 -2.83 4.73
CA GLU A 710 32.61 -3.51 3.89
C GLU A 710 32.00 -2.53 2.89
N PHE A 711 31.86 -2.99 1.64
CA PHE A 711 30.99 -2.40 0.66
C PHE A 711 29.63 -3.08 0.72
N ALA A 712 28.59 -2.31 0.51
CA ALA A 712 27.23 -2.85 0.39
C ALA A 712 26.44 -2.03 -0.62
N GLY A 713 25.31 -2.56 -1.09
CA GLY A 713 24.44 -1.84 -1.99
C GLY A 713 23.37 -2.71 -2.60
N PHE A 714 22.61 -2.10 -3.50
CA PHE A 714 21.60 -2.76 -4.32
C PHE A 714 22.09 -2.85 -5.78
N LEU A 715 21.72 -3.92 -6.46
CA LEU A 715 22.23 -4.30 -7.79
C LEU A 715 21.20 -3.99 -8.89
N ASP A 716 20.84 -2.73 -9.07
CA ASP A 716 19.82 -2.26 -10.01
C ASP A 716 20.01 -2.75 -11.45
N ASP A 717 21.26 -2.89 -11.90
CA ASP A 717 21.60 -3.28 -13.26
C ASP A 717 21.68 -4.80 -13.46
N GLN A 718 21.42 -5.57 -12.39
CA GLN A 718 21.41 -7.05 -12.43
C GLN A 718 20.05 -7.61 -12.08
N ASP A 719 19.43 -7.06 -11.03
CA ASP A 719 18.09 -7.37 -10.60
C ASP A 719 17.52 -6.19 -9.79
N HIS A 720 16.85 -5.30 -10.48
CA HIS A 720 16.20 -4.13 -9.89
C HIS A 720 15.08 -4.51 -8.89
N GLY A 721 14.74 -5.79 -8.84
CA GLY A 721 13.55 -6.26 -8.17
C GLY A 721 12.29 -6.05 -9.03
N VAL A 722 11.15 -6.30 -8.45
CA VAL A 722 9.85 -6.15 -9.12
C VAL A 722 8.87 -5.53 -8.13
N PRO A 723 8.50 -4.26 -8.28
CA PRO A 723 7.46 -3.64 -7.46
C PRO A 723 6.09 -4.29 -7.63
N TYR A 724 5.21 -4.17 -6.62
CA TYR A 724 3.80 -4.53 -6.74
C TYR A 724 3.05 -3.45 -7.52
N VAL A 725 2.53 -3.80 -8.70
CA VAL A 725 1.83 -2.93 -9.65
C VAL A 725 2.70 -1.75 -10.11
N GLN A 726 3.14 -0.90 -9.20
CA GLN A 726 3.98 0.26 -9.47
C GLN A 726 4.78 0.68 -8.24
N ASP A 727 5.92 1.36 -8.43
CA ASP A 727 6.70 2.00 -7.36
C ASP A 727 6.71 3.52 -7.54
N ILE A 728 6.46 4.22 -6.45
CA ILE A 728 6.55 5.69 -6.33
C ILE A 728 7.70 6.11 -5.39
N SER A 729 8.43 5.16 -4.83
CA SER A 729 9.48 5.42 -3.83
C SER A 729 10.89 5.40 -4.39
N TYR A 730 11.09 4.82 -5.57
CA TYR A 730 12.39 4.79 -6.21
C TYR A 730 12.74 6.16 -6.80
N ILE A 731 13.90 6.70 -6.41
CA ILE A 731 14.35 8.03 -6.86
C ILE A 731 15.54 7.97 -7.83
N GLY A 732 16.25 6.87 -7.86
CA GLY A 732 17.42 6.68 -8.71
C GLY A 732 18.42 5.69 -8.13
N GLN A 733 19.44 5.33 -8.90
CA GLN A 733 20.50 4.44 -8.47
C GLN A 733 21.25 5.03 -7.28
N MET A 734 21.63 4.15 -6.35
CA MET A 734 22.51 4.55 -5.26
C MET A 734 23.99 4.55 -5.69
N ARG A 735 24.75 5.45 -5.07
CA ARG A 735 26.20 5.42 -5.13
C ARG A 735 26.76 4.39 -4.15
N GLU A 736 28.07 4.17 -4.21
CA GLU A 736 28.77 3.26 -3.30
C GLU A 736 28.38 3.53 -1.84
N PHE A 737 28.03 2.48 -1.11
CA PHE A 737 27.79 2.52 0.33
C PHE A 737 28.95 1.89 1.10
N ARG A 738 29.41 2.56 2.17
CA ARG A 738 30.43 2.09 3.09
C ARG A 738 29.91 2.16 4.52
N ARG A 739 29.70 1.04 5.15
CA ARG A 739 29.17 0.98 6.53
C ARG A 739 29.97 1.78 7.55
N ALA A 740 31.31 1.82 7.40
CA ALA A 740 32.19 2.55 8.31
C ALA A 740 32.08 4.09 8.20
N VAL A 741 31.45 4.59 7.15
CA VAL A 741 31.27 6.02 6.90
C VAL A 741 29.82 6.22 6.42
N PRO A 742 28.85 6.24 7.33
CA PRO A 742 27.46 6.48 6.98
C PRO A 742 27.30 7.92 6.42
N TRP A 743 26.10 8.22 5.91
CA TRP A 743 25.80 9.56 5.41
C TRP A 743 26.02 10.63 6.50
N MET A 744 26.23 11.87 6.07
CA MET A 744 26.62 12.96 6.95
C MET A 744 25.50 13.99 7.19
N ASP A 745 24.81 14.43 6.13
CA ASP A 745 23.70 15.38 6.19
C ASP A 745 22.87 15.37 4.90
N ASP A 746 21.80 16.17 4.86
CA ASP A 746 20.84 16.21 3.76
C ASP A 746 21.42 16.81 2.47
N ASP A 747 22.40 17.72 2.59
CA ASP A 747 23.06 18.37 1.46
C ASP A 747 24.26 17.58 0.93
N ALA A 748 24.90 16.78 1.79
CA ALA A 748 26.09 16.00 1.50
C ALA A 748 25.95 14.59 2.10
N SER A 749 25.08 13.79 1.52
CA SER A 749 24.71 12.47 2.04
C SER A 749 25.86 11.46 2.06
N GLY A 750 26.93 11.68 1.31
CA GLY A 750 28.11 10.82 1.38
C GLY A 750 27.91 9.46 0.75
N PHE A 751 28.41 8.40 1.42
CA PHE A 751 28.30 7.04 0.89
C PHE A 751 26.88 6.48 1.07
N GLY A 752 26.28 5.97 -0.02
CA GLY A 752 24.94 5.43 -0.07
C GLY A 752 23.89 6.42 -0.56
N ASP A 753 24.28 7.65 -0.87
CA ASP A 753 23.38 8.62 -1.49
C ASP A 753 22.90 8.14 -2.86
N SER A 754 21.79 8.69 -3.31
CA SER A 754 21.15 8.27 -4.55
C SER A 754 20.94 9.44 -5.51
N TYR A 755 20.94 9.13 -6.81
CA TYR A 755 20.52 10.08 -7.84
C TYR A 755 19.04 10.38 -7.69
N GLY A 756 18.58 11.56 -8.16
CA GLY A 756 17.18 11.98 -8.10
C GLY A 756 16.44 11.92 -9.43
N ASP A 757 16.92 11.11 -10.41
CA ASP A 757 16.41 11.11 -11.79
C ASP A 757 14.96 10.62 -11.91
N TYR A 758 14.47 9.89 -10.91
CA TYR A 758 13.15 9.27 -10.91
C TYR A 758 12.24 9.76 -9.75
N GLU A 759 12.65 10.69 -8.92
CA GLU A 759 11.92 11.09 -7.71
C GLU A 759 10.53 11.71 -7.91
N THR A 760 10.15 11.98 -9.15
CA THR A 760 8.82 12.49 -9.51
C THR A 760 8.08 11.55 -10.46
N LYS A 761 8.60 10.33 -10.66
CA LYS A 761 8.09 9.38 -11.65
C LYS A 761 7.49 8.17 -10.95
N VAL A 762 6.52 7.59 -11.61
CA VAL A 762 5.96 6.29 -11.27
C VAL A 762 6.65 5.24 -12.12
N ILE A 763 7.10 4.16 -11.49
CA ILE A 763 7.80 3.06 -12.18
C ILE A 763 6.88 1.85 -12.19
N ALA A 764 6.67 1.26 -13.37
CA ALA A 764 5.86 0.06 -13.51
C ALA A 764 6.53 -1.16 -12.84
N GLY A 765 5.73 -1.96 -12.16
CA GLY A 765 6.10 -3.25 -11.57
C GLY A 765 5.35 -4.42 -12.19
N ASN A 766 5.13 -5.47 -11.41
CA ASN A 766 4.26 -6.58 -11.82
C ASN A 766 2.79 -6.16 -11.67
N THR A 767 2.11 -6.02 -12.81
CA THR A 767 0.67 -5.69 -12.87
C THR A 767 -0.21 -6.92 -12.78
N PHE A 768 0.36 -8.12 -12.87
CA PHE A 768 -0.35 -9.41 -12.92
C PHE A 768 -1.36 -9.53 -14.09
N ASP A 769 -1.19 -8.75 -15.16
CA ASP A 769 -2.16 -8.60 -16.27
C ASP A 769 -1.56 -9.01 -17.62
N TYR A 770 -0.54 -9.85 -17.61
CA TYR A 770 0.18 -10.24 -18.83
C TYR A 770 -0.55 -11.25 -19.72
N PRO A 771 -1.43 -12.13 -19.20
CA PRO A 771 -2.29 -12.95 -20.06
C PRO A 771 -3.15 -12.15 -21.04
N SER A 772 -3.49 -10.89 -20.72
CA SER A 772 -4.20 -10.00 -21.64
C SER A 772 -3.32 -9.52 -22.81
N VAL A 773 -2.04 -9.27 -22.53
CA VAL A 773 -1.04 -8.81 -23.53
C VAL A 773 -0.71 -9.92 -24.51
N HIS A 774 -0.40 -11.12 -24.01
CA HIS A 774 -0.16 -12.32 -24.83
C HIS A 774 -1.42 -12.69 -25.63
N GLY A 775 -2.56 -12.74 -24.93
CA GLY A 775 -3.85 -13.10 -25.52
C GLY A 775 -4.31 -12.17 -26.63
N ALA A 776 -4.06 -10.87 -26.54
CA ALA A 776 -4.35 -9.93 -27.60
C ALA A 776 -3.59 -10.26 -28.88
N ALA A 777 -2.29 -10.56 -28.78
CA ALA A 777 -1.46 -10.95 -29.90
C ALA A 777 -1.86 -12.33 -30.48
N ILE A 778 -2.23 -13.30 -29.62
CA ILE A 778 -2.74 -14.61 -30.03
C ILE A 778 -4.06 -14.47 -30.78
N LEU A 779 -4.99 -13.67 -30.27
CA LEU A 779 -6.29 -13.43 -30.90
C LEU A 779 -6.13 -12.77 -32.27
N LYS A 780 -5.21 -11.81 -32.38
CA LYS A 780 -4.85 -11.15 -33.64
C LYS A 780 -4.24 -12.11 -34.67
N ALA A 781 -3.46 -13.08 -34.22
CA ALA A 781 -2.93 -14.15 -35.10
C ALA A 781 -4.03 -15.13 -35.57
N GLY A 782 -5.24 -15.03 -35.04
CA GLY A 782 -6.42 -15.79 -35.40
C GLY A 782 -6.61 -17.10 -34.60
N TYR A 783 -6.03 -17.17 -33.45
CA TYR A 783 -6.24 -18.27 -32.49
C TYR A 783 -7.14 -17.82 -31.36
N SER A 784 -7.94 -18.73 -30.82
CA SER A 784 -8.60 -18.55 -29.53
C SER A 784 -7.58 -18.86 -28.41
N PHE A 785 -7.80 -18.34 -27.21
CA PHE A 785 -6.95 -18.66 -26.09
C PHE A 785 -7.75 -18.69 -24.79
N VAL A 786 -7.20 -19.42 -23.83
CA VAL A 786 -7.60 -19.45 -22.42
C VAL A 786 -6.36 -19.22 -21.57
N SER A 787 -6.52 -18.95 -20.27
CA SER A 787 -5.39 -18.78 -19.37
C SER A 787 -5.61 -19.42 -18.02
N CYS A 788 -4.49 -19.72 -17.35
CA CYS A 788 -4.49 -20.22 -15.98
C CYS A 788 -3.24 -19.74 -15.25
N SER A 789 -3.28 -19.79 -13.91
CA SER A 789 -2.07 -19.70 -13.09
C SER A 789 -1.23 -20.98 -13.21
N ASP A 790 0.06 -20.88 -12.95
CA ASP A 790 0.96 -22.04 -12.97
C ASP A 790 0.65 -23.05 -11.87
N GLU A 791 0.17 -22.62 -10.68
CA GLU A 791 -0.24 -23.52 -9.60
C GLU A 791 -1.35 -24.48 -10.03
N THR A 792 -2.22 -24.08 -10.96
CA THR A 792 -3.25 -24.99 -11.48
C THR A 792 -2.67 -26.08 -12.39
N VAL A 793 -1.56 -25.82 -13.06
CA VAL A 793 -0.80 -26.82 -13.81
C VAL A 793 -0.03 -27.72 -12.84
N GLU A 794 0.66 -27.15 -11.87
CA GLU A 794 1.47 -27.85 -10.88
C GLU A 794 0.65 -28.78 -9.99
N SER A 795 -0.53 -28.37 -9.57
CA SER A 795 -1.46 -29.18 -8.76
C SER A 795 -2.36 -30.10 -9.57
N GLY A 796 -2.36 -29.97 -10.90
CA GLY A 796 -3.00 -30.90 -11.85
C GLY A 796 -4.41 -30.57 -12.35
N PRO A 797 -5.19 -29.56 -11.87
CA PRO A 797 -6.50 -29.21 -12.43
C PRO A 797 -6.48 -28.83 -13.91
N VAL A 798 -5.40 -28.22 -14.40
CA VAL A 798 -5.17 -27.90 -15.81
C VAL A 798 -4.10 -28.81 -16.37
N ALA A 799 -4.42 -29.56 -17.41
CA ALA A 799 -3.47 -30.47 -18.06
C ALA A 799 -3.00 -29.88 -19.39
N LEU A 800 -1.68 -29.64 -19.52
CA LEU A 800 -1.08 -29.05 -20.72
C LEU A 800 -1.41 -29.83 -22.00
N LYS A 801 -1.53 -31.14 -21.90
CA LYS A 801 -1.82 -32.06 -23.04
C LYS A 801 -3.17 -31.81 -23.74
N ASP A 802 -4.07 -31.10 -23.08
CA ASP A 802 -5.39 -30.79 -23.64
C ASP A 802 -5.33 -29.63 -24.68
N TYR A 803 -4.13 -29.02 -24.82
CA TYR A 803 -3.92 -27.86 -25.68
C TYR A 803 -2.80 -28.13 -26.70
N PRO A 804 -3.01 -27.75 -27.98
CA PRO A 804 -2.00 -27.97 -29.01
C PRO A 804 -0.77 -27.03 -28.88
N VAL A 805 -0.94 -25.90 -28.22
CA VAL A 805 0.13 -24.92 -27.97
C VAL A 805 -0.01 -24.38 -26.56
N VAL A 806 1.09 -24.29 -25.85
CA VAL A 806 1.23 -23.67 -24.53
C VAL A 806 2.14 -22.46 -24.63
N ASP A 807 1.74 -21.35 -24.05
CA ASP A 807 2.49 -20.11 -23.91
C ASP A 807 2.73 -19.85 -22.42
N LEU A 808 3.97 -20.04 -21.95
CA LEU A 808 4.37 -19.89 -20.54
C LEU A 808 5.05 -18.54 -20.33
N ILE A 809 4.42 -17.69 -19.54
CA ILE A 809 4.89 -16.37 -19.12
C ILE A 809 5.73 -16.55 -17.84
N LEU A 810 7.01 -16.17 -17.89
CA LEU A 810 7.90 -16.18 -16.72
C LEU A 810 8.45 -14.79 -16.37
N GLY A 811 8.19 -13.75 -17.17
CA GLY A 811 8.57 -12.39 -16.85
C GLY A 811 9.96 -12.24 -16.26
N LYS A 812 10.03 -11.76 -15.03
CA LYS A 812 11.23 -11.71 -14.18
C LYS A 812 11.17 -12.72 -13.03
N GLU A 813 10.53 -13.86 -13.24
CA GLU A 813 10.47 -14.95 -12.27
C GLU A 813 11.87 -15.48 -11.96
N CYS A 814 12.24 -15.51 -10.68
CA CYS A 814 13.55 -15.96 -10.20
C CYS A 814 13.50 -16.25 -8.71
N GLN A 815 14.14 -17.32 -8.28
CA GLN A 815 14.18 -17.67 -6.85
C GLN A 815 14.63 -16.50 -6.00
N THR A 816 13.78 -16.10 -5.06
CA THR A 816 13.92 -14.88 -4.26
C THR A 816 13.74 -15.21 -2.79
N LYS A 817 14.63 -14.66 -1.96
CA LYS A 817 14.59 -14.80 -0.51
C LYS A 817 13.60 -13.83 0.10
N MET A 818 12.84 -14.30 1.08
CA MET A 818 11.97 -13.46 1.91
C MET A 818 12.63 -13.23 3.27
N GLY A 819 13.06 -12.00 3.53
CA GLY A 819 13.78 -11.64 4.76
C GLY A 819 15.15 -12.32 4.88
N ARG A 820 15.74 -12.31 6.07
CA ARG A 820 17.07 -12.88 6.36
C ARG A 820 17.04 -14.09 7.29
N GLY A 821 15.96 -14.27 8.05
CA GLY A 821 15.82 -15.30 9.08
C GLY A 821 15.65 -16.73 8.55
N GLY A 822 15.41 -16.92 7.25
CA GLY A 822 15.21 -18.24 6.65
C GLY A 822 13.94 -18.96 7.11
N VAL A 823 12.95 -18.22 7.61
CA VAL A 823 11.66 -18.76 8.07
C VAL A 823 10.82 -19.20 6.88
N THR A 824 10.73 -18.34 5.86
CA THR A 824 10.03 -18.65 4.62
C THR A 824 11.02 -19.27 3.62
N PRO A 825 10.68 -20.37 2.93
CA PRO A 825 11.48 -20.93 1.84
C PRO A 825 11.71 -19.91 0.72
N LEU A 826 12.68 -20.19 -0.16
CA LEU A 826 12.84 -19.44 -1.41
C LEU A 826 11.55 -19.53 -2.23
N GLN A 827 11.11 -18.41 -2.78
CA GLN A 827 9.90 -18.28 -3.59
C GLN A 827 10.27 -17.98 -5.04
N TYR A 828 9.32 -18.11 -5.96
CA TYR A 828 9.42 -17.66 -7.35
C TYR A 828 10.46 -18.41 -8.20
N LYS A 829 10.58 -19.75 -8.02
CA LYS A 829 11.41 -20.58 -8.89
C LYS A 829 10.79 -20.63 -10.30
N THR A 830 11.57 -20.24 -11.32
CA THR A 830 11.11 -20.19 -12.73
C THR A 830 10.49 -21.51 -13.23
N PHE A 831 11.07 -22.63 -12.82
CA PHE A 831 10.56 -23.97 -13.16
C PHE A 831 10.59 -24.83 -11.89
N THR A 832 9.48 -24.91 -11.22
CA THR A 832 9.32 -25.82 -10.09
C THR A 832 9.36 -27.28 -10.56
N GLN A 833 9.60 -28.23 -9.68
CA GLN A 833 9.64 -29.65 -10.07
C GLN A 833 8.31 -30.15 -10.67
N PRO A 834 7.11 -29.79 -10.10
CA PRO A 834 5.84 -30.13 -10.73
C PRO A 834 5.69 -29.55 -12.14
N MET A 835 6.08 -28.29 -12.35
CA MET A 835 6.02 -27.64 -13.65
C MET A 835 6.97 -28.31 -14.67
N GLN A 836 8.21 -28.64 -14.26
CA GLN A 836 9.15 -29.38 -15.10
C GLN A 836 8.57 -30.72 -15.55
N GLN A 837 7.93 -31.48 -14.64
CA GLN A 837 7.30 -32.76 -14.96
C GLN A 837 6.13 -32.58 -15.94
N ALA A 838 5.25 -31.59 -15.69
CA ALA A 838 4.12 -31.29 -16.57
C ALA A 838 4.59 -30.94 -18.00
N ILE A 839 5.63 -30.10 -18.14
CA ILE A 839 6.22 -29.73 -19.43
C ILE A 839 6.90 -30.95 -20.11
N ALA A 840 7.65 -31.76 -19.34
CA ALA A 840 8.31 -32.93 -19.89
C ALA A 840 7.30 -33.94 -20.45
N ASP A 841 6.22 -34.21 -19.72
CA ASP A 841 5.14 -35.10 -20.15
C ASP A 841 4.40 -34.55 -21.38
N TYR A 842 4.18 -33.24 -21.42
CA TYR A 842 3.56 -32.54 -22.55
C TYR A 842 4.41 -32.61 -23.83
N CYS A 843 5.70 -32.27 -23.72
CA CYS A 843 6.65 -32.37 -24.83
C CYS A 843 6.81 -33.83 -25.29
N GLY A 844 6.88 -34.77 -24.36
CA GLY A 844 6.99 -36.21 -24.67
C GLY A 844 5.78 -36.79 -25.43
N GLN A 845 4.64 -36.10 -25.41
CA GLN A 845 3.42 -36.39 -26.18
C GLN A 845 3.29 -35.57 -27.47
N GLY A 846 4.31 -34.81 -27.88
CA GLY A 846 4.34 -34.01 -29.09
C GLY A 846 3.77 -32.57 -28.93
N GLY A 847 3.65 -32.10 -27.71
CA GLY A 847 3.15 -30.75 -27.40
C GLY A 847 4.12 -29.64 -27.82
N ASN A 848 3.61 -28.46 -28.17
CA ASN A 848 4.40 -27.31 -28.58
C ASN A 848 4.38 -26.21 -27.52
N ILE A 849 5.54 -25.73 -27.08
CA ILE A 849 5.64 -24.75 -26.00
C ILE A 849 6.48 -23.53 -26.38
N PHE A 850 5.90 -22.37 -26.09
CA PHE A 850 6.59 -21.07 -26.10
C PHE A 850 6.87 -20.66 -24.65
N VAL A 851 8.10 -20.24 -24.34
CA VAL A 851 8.50 -19.77 -23.01
C VAL A 851 9.24 -18.45 -23.16
N SER A 852 8.87 -17.45 -22.38
CA SER A 852 9.57 -16.16 -22.36
C SER A 852 9.82 -15.67 -20.95
N GLY A 853 11.06 -15.22 -20.65
CA GLY A 853 11.42 -14.71 -19.34
C GLY A 853 12.88 -14.26 -19.28
N ALA A 854 13.17 -13.32 -18.38
CA ALA A 854 14.48 -12.70 -18.23
C ALA A 854 15.52 -13.63 -17.57
N PHE A 855 15.08 -14.56 -16.70
CA PHE A 855 15.92 -15.40 -15.88
C PHE A 855 15.72 -16.91 -16.12
N VAL A 856 15.28 -17.28 -17.33
CA VAL A 856 15.02 -18.67 -17.70
C VAL A 856 16.25 -19.59 -17.58
N GLY A 857 17.45 -19.00 -17.65
CA GLY A 857 18.71 -19.71 -17.45
C GLY A 857 19.41 -19.33 -16.15
N THR A 858 19.47 -18.05 -15.83
CA THR A 858 20.12 -17.55 -14.61
C THR A 858 19.58 -18.25 -13.37
N ASP A 859 18.27 -18.45 -13.24
CA ASP A 859 17.68 -19.12 -12.08
C ASP A 859 18.12 -20.60 -11.93
N LEU A 860 18.44 -21.27 -13.04
CA LEU A 860 18.83 -22.69 -13.05
C LEU A 860 20.34 -22.91 -12.97
N TRP A 861 21.17 -21.96 -13.42
CA TRP A 861 22.63 -22.12 -13.50
C TRP A 861 23.46 -21.24 -12.58
N ASP A 862 22.95 -20.02 -12.26
CA ASP A 862 23.72 -18.98 -11.57
C ASP A 862 22.88 -18.18 -10.56
N ASN A 863 21.89 -18.79 -9.95
CA ASN A 863 21.12 -18.14 -8.91
C ASN A 863 22.02 -17.93 -7.66
N ARG A 864 22.09 -16.70 -7.16
CA ARG A 864 22.92 -16.33 -6.02
C ARG A 864 22.45 -16.91 -4.68
N LEU A 865 21.18 -17.29 -4.59
CA LEU A 865 20.51 -17.72 -3.36
C LEU A 865 20.40 -19.24 -3.26
N ALA A 866 20.46 -19.96 -4.38
CA ALA A 866 20.28 -21.40 -4.47
C ALA A 866 21.47 -22.08 -5.13
N THR A 867 21.80 -23.26 -4.67
CA THR A 867 22.78 -24.14 -5.36
C THR A 867 22.13 -24.70 -6.63
N PRO A 868 22.74 -24.54 -7.81
CA PRO A 868 22.21 -25.10 -9.05
C PRO A 868 22.01 -26.60 -8.97
N GLU A 869 20.84 -27.09 -9.34
CA GLU A 869 20.52 -28.51 -9.37
C GLU A 869 20.79 -29.10 -10.77
N GLU A 870 21.43 -30.27 -10.82
CA GLU A 870 21.67 -30.96 -12.10
C GLU A 870 20.37 -31.41 -12.79
N ALA A 871 19.30 -31.64 -12.01
CA ALA A 871 17.98 -31.98 -12.56
C ALA A 871 17.39 -30.81 -13.35
N ASP A 872 17.51 -29.58 -12.85
CA ASP A 872 17.03 -28.36 -13.52
C ASP A 872 17.76 -28.15 -14.85
N LYS A 873 19.09 -28.30 -14.85
CA LYS A 873 19.90 -28.18 -16.06
C LYS A 873 19.54 -29.24 -17.09
N LYS A 874 19.31 -30.49 -16.64
CA LYS A 874 18.85 -31.56 -17.53
C LYS A 874 17.47 -31.26 -18.12
N PHE A 875 16.55 -30.80 -17.34
CA PHE A 875 15.24 -30.38 -17.85
C PHE A 875 15.40 -29.34 -18.97
N ALA A 876 16.15 -28.27 -18.74
CA ALA A 876 16.37 -27.24 -19.76
C ALA A 876 17.08 -27.78 -21.01
N THR A 877 18.11 -28.65 -20.85
CA THR A 877 18.90 -29.15 -21.98
C THR A 877 18.23 -30.30 -22.73
N GLU A 878 17.58 -31.24 -22.02
CA GLU A 878 17.02 -32.45 -22.62
C GLU A 878 15.55 -32.28 -23.05
N VAL A 879 14.75 -31.44 -22.34
CA VAL A 879 13.34 -31.17 -22.65
C VAL A 879 13.19 -29.87 -23.44
N LEU A 880 13.60 -28.72 -22.92
CA LEU A 880 13.43 -27.42 -23.57
C LEU A 880 14.48 -27.13 -24.67
N LYS A 881 15.59 -27.92 -24.70
CA LYS A 881 16.63 -27.92 -25.75
C LYS A 881 17.54 -26.69 -25.78
N TYR A 882 17.64 -25.96 -24.67
CA TYR A 882 18.58 -24.85 -24.51
C TYR A 882 19.53 -25.07 -23.33
N LYS A 883 20.63 -24.33 -23.31
CA LYS A 883 21.53 -24.15 -22.18
C LYS A 883 21.81 -22.68 -21.94
N TRP A 884 22.02 -22.31 -20.70
CA TRP A 884 22.41 -20.96 -20.33
C TRP A 884 23.85 -20.64 -20.75
N ARG A 885 24.06 -19.42 -21.24
CA ARG A 885 25.39 -18.92 -21.62
C ARG A 885 25.89 -17.91 -20.60
N VAL A 886 25.09 -16.89 -20.31
CA VAL A 886 25.40 -15.81 -19.37
C VAL A 886 24.12 -14.99 -19.11
N GLY A 887 23.95 -14.48 -17.89
CA GLY A 887 23.00 -13.43 -17.57
C GLY A 887 23.47 -12.05 -18.03
N GLN A 888 22.63 -11.02 -17.91
CA GLN A 888 22.95 -9.65 -18.28
C GLN A 888 23.46 -9.52 -19.75
N ALA A 889 22.83 -10.24 -20.64
CA ALA A 889 23.29 -10.40 -22.02
C ALA A 889 23.23 -9.11 -22.85
N ALA A 890 22.40 -8.17 -22.48
CA ALA A 890 22.17 -6.91 -23.21
C ALA A 890 21.64 -5.80 -22.29
N LYS A 891 21.89 -4.55 -22.67
CA LYS A 891 21.42 -3.32 -21.97
C LYS A 891 20.68 -2.33 -22.88
N MET A 892 20.54 -2.61 -24.20
CA MET A 892 19.92 -1.68 -25.15
C MET A 892 18.51 -2.10 -25.61
N GLY A 893 17.94 -3.17 -25.04
CA GLY A 893 16.59 -3.61 -25.31
C GLY A 893 16.25 -3.83 -26.78
N LYS A 894 17.22 -4.32 -27.59
CA LYS A 894 17.01 -4.55 -29.02
C LYS A 894 17.50 -5.92 -29.45
N VAL A 895 16.63 -6.67 -30.13
CA VAL A 895 16.91 -8.00 -30.65
C VAL A 895 16.52 -8.11 -32.14
N LYS A 896 17.22 -9.00 -32.83
CA LYS A 896 16.92 -9.33 -34.22
C LYS A 896 17.00 -10.82 -34.48
N THR A 897 16.17 -11.31 -35.36
CA THR A 897 16.23 -12.71 -35.79
C THR A 897 17.44 -12.94 -36.72
N VAL A 898 17.92 -14.17 -36.73
CA VAL A 898 19.05 -14.62 -37.53
C VAL A 898 18.62 -15.77 -38.43
N ALA A 899 19.41 -16.04 -39.46
CA ALA A 899 19.12 -17.14 -40.38
C ALA A 899 19.06 -18.48 -39.62
N SER A 900 17.95 -19.19 -39.78
CA SER A 900 17.69 -20.50 -39.17
C SER A 900 16.88 -21.38 -40.18
N PRO A 901 16.71 -22.67 -39.88
CA PRO A 901 15.83 -23.54 -40.69
C PRO A 901 14.34 -23.17 -40.56
N PHE A 902 13.97 -22.18 -39.72
CA PHE A 902 12.61 -21.82 -39.37
C PHE A 902 12.23 -20.49 -40.04
N PRO A 903 11.71 -20.51 -41.28
CA PRO A 903 11.49 -19.30 -42.11
C PRO A 903 10.40 -18.37 -41.52
N SER A 904 9.53 -18.86 -40.67
CA SER A 904 8.51 -18.03 -40.01
C SER A 904 9.09 -17.10 -38.92
N LEU A 905 10.25 -17.47 -38.31
CA LEU A 905 10.86 -16.72 -37.22
C LEU A 905 11.75 -15.60 -37.78
N THR A 906 11.13 -14.49 -38.21
CA THR A 906 11.81 -13.30 -38.77
C THR A 906 11.26 -12.02 -38.10
N GLY A 907 12.14 -11.04 -37.88
CA GLY A 907 11.77 -9.72 -37.31
C GLY A 907 12.89 -9.05 -36.55
N GLU A 908 12.66 -7.81 -36.20
CA GLU A 908 13.42 -7.05 -35.21
C GLU A 908 12.44 -6.54 -34.17
N TYR A 909 12.83 -6.58 -32.90
CA TYR A 909 11.96 -6.24 -31.80
C TYR A 909 12.71 -5.39 -30.79
N THR A 910 11.95 -4.52 -30.08
CA THR A 910 12.47 -3.72 -28.98
C THR A 910 11.71 -4.04 -27.70
N TYR A 911 12.41 -4.09 -26.56
CA TYR A 911 11.78 -4.31 -25.26
C TYR A 911 12.18 -3.23 -24.25
N HIS A 912 11.39 -3.10 -23.16
CA HIS A 912 11.65 -2.14 -22.10
C HIS A 912 12.89 -2.53 -21.29
N HIS A 913 13.97 -1.77 -21.44
CA HIS A 913 15.27 -1.99 -20.78
C HIS A 913 15.64 -0.85 -19.82
N GLU A 914 14.83 0.20 -19.79
CA GLU A 914 14.93 1.34 -18.89
C GLU A 914 13.64 1.45 -18.07
N LEU A 915 13.75 1.96 -16.83
CA LEU A 915 12.61 2.20 -15.97
C LEU A 915 11.62 3.15 -16.65
N ASN A 916 10.33 2.81 -16.60
CA ASN A 916 9.26 3.55 -17.27
C ASN A 916 7.90 3.29 -16.56
N GLU A 917 6.85 3.96 -17.02
CA GLU A 917 5.51 3.88 -16.45
C GLU A 917 4.63 2.77 -17.08
N ASP A 918 5.06 2.17 -18.20
CA ASP A 918 4.23 1.27 -19.02
C ASP A 918 4.42 -0.21 -18.66
N SER A 919 5.67 -0.63 -18.42
CA SER A 919 6.04 -2.01 -18.14
C SER A 919 7.26 -2.09 -17.23
N TYR A 920 7.36 -3.17 -16.50
CA TYR A 920 8.56 -3.43 -15.71
C TYR A 920 9.83 -3.49 -16.59
N VAL A 921 10.96 -3.16 -15.98
CA VAL A 921 12.26 -3.12 -16.68
C VAL A 921 12.85 -4.52 -16.86
N VAL A 922 13.45 -4.76 -18.02
CA VAL A 922 14.27 -5.96 -18.30
C VAL A 922 15.74 -5.53 -18.41
N GLU A 923 16.37 -5.33 -17.26
CA GLU A 923 17.74 -4.81 -17.14
C GLU A 923 18.81 -5.86 -17.41
N ALA A 924 18.52 -7.14 -17.17
CA ALA A 924 19.49 -8.23 -17.16
C ALA A 924 18.95 -9.50 -17.85
N PRO A 925 18.62 -9.46 -19.15
CA PRO A 925 18.10 -10.63 -19.86
C PRO A 925 19.15 -11.73 -20.01
N ASP A 926 18.69 -12.97 -20.14
CA ASP A 926 19.56 -14.15 -20.34
C ASP A 926 20.01 -14.34 -21.79
N ALA A 927 21.27 -14.73 -21.98
CA ALA A 927 21.71 -15.37 -23.20
C ALA A 927 21.60 -16.88 -23.07
N ILE A 928 20.92 -17.51 -24.01
CA ILE A 928 20.70 -18.96 -24.09
C ILE A 928 21.19 -19.52 -25.43
N GLU A 929 21.75 -20.73 -25.43
CA GLU A 929 22.29 -21.36 -26.62
C GLU A 929 21.65 -22.74 -26.87
N PRO A 930 21.61 -23.20 -28.12
CA PRO A 930 21.15 -24.55 -28.43
C PRO A 930 21.88 -25.63 -27.62
N ALA A 931 21.14 -26.54 -27.00
CA ALA A 931 21.70 -27.67 -26.27
C ALA A 931 21.90 -28.93 -27.14
N THR A 932 21.23 -28.98 -28.30
CA THR A 932 21.30 -30.14 -29.21
C THR A 932 21.57 -29.67 -30.65
N LYS A 933 21.96 -30.58 -31.53
CA LYS A 933 22.24 -30.28 -32.94
C LYS A 933 20.97 -29.88 -33.76
N ASP A 934 19.79 -30.23 -33.26
CA ASP A 934 18.49 -29.96 -33.91
C ASP A 934 17.78 -28.75 -33.30
N ALA A 935 18.43 -28.06 -32.36
CA ALA A 935 18.03 -26.76 -31.82
C ALA A 935 18.89 -25.65 -32.44
N TYR A 936 18.33 -24.49 -32.63
CA TYR A 936 18.99 -23.38 -33.34
C TYR A 936 18.80 -22.05 -32.62
N THR A 937 19.85 -21.22 -32.59
CA THR A 937 19.70 -19.81 -32.29
C THR A 937 18.87 -19.17 -33.36
N VAL A 938 17.76 -18.55 -32.98
CA VAL A 938 16.83 -17.89 -33.92
C VAL A 938 16.80 -16.38 -33.76
N MET A 939 17.32 -15.87 -32.64
CA MET A 939 17.35 -14.45 -32.32
C MET A 939 18.63 -14.08 -31.56
N ARG A 940 19.15 -12.86 -31.77
CA ARG A 940 20.33 -12.35 -31.06
C ARG A 940 20.09 -10.94 -30.54
N TYR A 941 20.68 -10.63 -29.41
CA TYR A 941 20.80 -9.25 -28.91
C TYR A 941 21.67 -8.42 -29.85
N SER A 942 21.19 -7.24 -30.24
CA SER A 942 21.85 -6.46 -31.32
C SER A 942 23.22 -5.93 -30.91
N GLU A 943 23.43 -5.62 -29.64
CA GLU A 943 24.69 -5.04 -29.13
C GLU A 943 25.77 -6.08 -28.83
N SER A 944 25.40 -7.17 -28.16
CA SER A 944 26.35 -8.20 -27.71
C SER A 944 26.52 -9.35 -28.73
N ASN A 945 25.60 -9.48 -29.68
CA ASN A 945 25.47 -10.61 -30.58
C ASN A 945 25.30 -11.98 -29.87
N LEU A 946 24.98 -11.99 -28.59
CA LEU A 946 24.64 -13.19 -27.85
C LEU A 946 23.27 -13.73 -28.27
N SER A 947 23.04 -15.02 -28.13
CA SER A 947 21.78 -15.65 -28.48
C SER A 947 20.68 -15.25 -27.51
N ALA A 948 19.60 -14.64 -27.99
CA ALA A 948 18.43 -14.17 -27.26
C ALA A 948 17.25 -15.15 -27.32
N GLY A 949 17.31 -16.12 -28.26
CA GLY A 949 16.23 -17.08 -28.41
C GLY A 949 16.69 -18.35 -29.12
N VAL A 950 16.15 -19.48 -28.65
CA VAL A 950 16.45 -20.83 -29.17
C VAL A 950 15.13 -21.48 -29.58
N ALA A 951 15.07 -22.06 -30.78
CA ALA A 951 13.97 -22.89 -31.24
C ALA A 951 14.42 -24.29 -31.58
N TYR A 952 13.60 -25.28 -31.29
CA TYR A 952 13.77 -26.67 -31.58
C TYR A 952 12.57 -27.25 -32.31
N GLN A 953 12.85 -28.11 -33.31
CA GLN A 953 11.80 -28.87 -34.01
C GLN A 953 12.25 -30.33 -34.14
N GLY A 954 11.49 -31.21 -33.53
CA GLY A 954 11.65 -32.65 -33.61
C GLY A 954 10.30 -33.34 -33.43
N ASP A 955 10.19 -34.27 -32.49
CA ASP A 955 8.92 -34.94 -32.13
C ASP A 955 7.92 -33.95 -31.50
N TYR A 956 8.42 -32.84 -31.03
CA TYR A 956 7.70 -31.66 -30.51
C TYR A 956 8.46 -30.38 -30.90
N LYS A 957 7.88 -29.22 -30.61
CA LYS A 957 8.55 -27.94 -30.90
C LYS A 957 8.65 -27.09 -29.63
N THR A 958 9.81 -26.46 -29.41
CA THR A 958 9.99 -25.45 -28.37
C THR A 958 10.48 -24.14 -28.99
N TYR A 959 10.03 -23.02 -28.41
CA TYR A 959 10.62 -21.71 -28.66
C TYR A 959 10.84 -21.01 -27.33
N ILE A 960 12.11 -20.78 -26.96
CA ILE A 960 12.50 -20.20 -25.68
C ILE A 960 13.14 -18.84 -25.93
N MET A 961 12.70 -17.80 -25.20
CA MET A 961 13.29 -16.47 -25.23
C MET A 961 13.94 -16.16 -23.89
N GLY A 962 15.15 -15.58 -23.91
CA GLY A 962 15.88 -15.11 -22.75
C GLY A 962 15.45 -13.72 -22.28
N PHE A 963 14.32 -13.21 -22.76
CA PHE A 963 13.65 -11.98 -22.31
C PHE A 963 12.13 -12.14 -22.45
N PRO A 964 11.34 -11.41 -21.65
CA PRO A 964 9.88 -11.53 -21.63
C PRO A 964 9.22 -11.00 -22.91
N PHE A 965 8.20 -11.68 -23.40
CA PHE A 965 7.40 -11.26 -24.55
C PHE A 965 6.60 -10.00 -24.26
N GLU A 966 5.96 -9.93 -23.11
CA GLU A 966 5.10 -8.80 -22.69
C GLU A 966 5.90 -7.50 -22.53
N ALA A 967 7.20 -7.58 -22.31
CA ALA A 967 8.10 -6.42 -22.27
C ALA A 967 8.44 -5.85 -23.65
N VAL A 968 8.06 -6.50 -24.76
CA VAL A 968 8.21 -5.96 -26.13
C VAL A 968 7.37 -4.68 -26.24
N ARG A 969 8.00 -3.58 -26.72
CA ARG A 969 7.49 -2.22 -26.52
C ARG A 969 6.17 -1.93 -27.22
N THR A 970 6.04 -2.32 -28.50
CA THR A 970 4.87 -1.94 -29.29
C THR A 970 3.94 -3.12 -29.54
N GLU A 971 2.64 -2.84 -29.60
CA GLU A 971 1.62 -3.82 -29.92
C GLU A 971 1.91 -4.49 -31.27
N ALA A 972 2.32 -3.71 -32.27
CA ALA A 972 2.66 -4.22 -33.63
C ALA A 972 3.84 -5.20 -33.59
N GLU A 973 4.87 -4.95 -32.79
CA GLU A 973 5.99 -5.88 -32.57
C GLU A 973 5.54 -7.17 -31.89
N ARG A 974 4.69 -7.06 -30.84
CA ARG A 974 4.12 -8.22 -30.14
C ARG A 974 3.25 -9.07 -31.07
N GLU A 975 2.38 -8.44 -31.88
CA GLU A 975 1.56 -9.12 -32.90
C GLU A 975 2.43 -9.87 -33.92
N ALA A 976 3.47 -9.20 -34.41
CA ALA A 976 4.39 -9.81 -35.37
C ALA A 976 5.14 -11.01 -34.80
N LEU A 977 5.68 -10.86 -33.57
CA LEU A 977 6.41 -11.92 -32.89
C LEU A 977 5.50 -13.13 -32.59
N MET A 978 4.33 -12.91 -32.00
CA MET A 978 3.40 -13.99 -31.68
C MET A 978 2.90 -14.71 -32.97
N ASN A 979 2.62 -13.98 -34.00
CA ASN A 979 2.25 -14.58 -35.30
C ASN A 979 3.39 -15.43 -35.89
N ALA A 980 4.65 -15.01 -35.78
CA ALA A 980 5.82 -15.77 -36.18
C ALA A 980 5.96 -17.08 -35.40
N VAL A 981 5.81 -17.03 -34.06
CA VAL A 981 5.86 -18.19 -33.15
C VAL A 981 4.74 -19.18 -33.44
N LEU A 982 3.50 -18.73 -33.56
CA LEU A 982 2.35 -19.60 -33.84
C LEU A 982 2.43 -20.21 -35.25
N ASN A 983 3.01 -19.51 -36.25
CA ASN A 983 3.28 -20.09 -37.56
C ASN A 983 4.39 -21.16 -37.52
N PHE A 984 5.40 -21.00 -36.67
CA PHE A 984 6.43 -22.02 -36.44
C PHE A 984 5.82 -23.32 -35.83
N PHE A 985 4.84 -23.21 -34.94
CA PHE A 985 4.18 -24.37 -34.33
C PHE A 985 3.18 -25.11 -35.22
N LYS A 986 2.80 -24.53 -36.38
CA LYS A 986 1.92 -25.23 -37.29
C LYS A 986 2.49 -26.58 -37.71
N PRO A 987 1.65 -27.60 -37.92
CA PRO A 987 2.07 -28.84 -38.56
C PRO A 987 2.60 -28.53 -39.97
N GLU A 988 3.68 -29.17 -40.35
CA GLU A 988 4.11 -29.18 -41.76
C GLU A 988 3.01 -29.87 -42.59
N LYS A 989 2.58 -29.21 -43.70
CA LYS A 989 1.58 -29.75 -44.59
C LYS A 989 2.16 -30.94 -45.39
#